data_824168d290a9b4ed15fb077963bbbe62
#
_entry.id   824168d290a9b4ed15fb077963bbbe62
#
_cell.length_a   1.000
_cell.length_b   1.000
_cell.length_c   1.000
_cell.angle_alpha   90.00
_cell.angle_beta   90.00
_cell.angle_gamma   90.00
#
_symmetry.space_group_name_H-M   'P 1'
#
loop_
_entity.id
_entity.type
_entity.pdbx_description
1 polymer ?
#
loop_
_entity_poly.entity_id
_entity_poly.type
_entity_poly.pdbx_seq_one_letter_code
_entity_poly.pdbx_strand_id
1 'polypeptide(L)'
;MKNLLCYSFLSLFVLFSHLNLASQTKLAKLSPVKFSEVQITDAFWKPRIDKIASVTVPVCIQQTEVKTGRIRNFERVAGTRDGKFEGIFYDDSDVYKALEAMAYALKNKPDPQLEAKCDEWIDKIAAAQQKDGYINTYYTLTGIDKRWTDMSMHEDYNTGHLLEAAVAYYNASGKRKLLDVGIRMVEHMMSLFGPGKRHWVTGHQELELALVKVYQVTKDQRFLDFSHWLLEERGHGYAHGYTWTEWKDTAYAQDVKPVSQTTQITGHAVRAMYLYTGAADVASYTGDETYLKAMSTVWDDVVERNMYITGGIGSSGSNEGFSNDYDLPNEKAYCETCASVGMVFWNQRMNRLTGQTKFIDVLEKSLYNGALDGLSLSGDRFFYGNPLASSGTHNRREWFGTACCPSNIARLIASLGDYIYAADAQSIYVNLFVGSNTKIGLSTGAVNIKQETEYPWKGLIKIQVDPQTAGQQFALKIRLPGWAKGNPGAGSLYKFLDAGPTNFATLRVNGQNQNLRLEEGYLIVERTWKPGDVVELDLAMPIRRVIARDEVKENINRVAFQRGPLVYCVEGVDHKGSAWNLIVPDQVKFTPEWHPELLGGVMTLTGTGMAIVPTADGIGVQTIKQKITAVPYFSWCNRGSNQMLVWLPRKVKEVKIP
;
A
#
# COMPACT_ATOMS: atom_id res chain seq x y z
N MET A 1 -47.77 -58.40 34.03
CA MET A 1 -46.38 -58.54 34.49
C MET A 1 -45.48 -57.99 33.45
N LYS A 2 -44.61 -57.06 33.94
CA LYS A 2 -43.34 -56.55 33.34
C LYS A 2 -43.44 -55.74 32.01
N ASN A 3 -43.52 -54.45 32.17
CA ASN A 3 -42.64 -53.34 31.80
C ASN A 3 -41.53 -53.66 30.83
N LEU A 4 -41.46 -52.92 29.72
CA LEU A 4 -40.21 -52.40 29.19
C LEU A 4 -40.46 -50.98 28.63
N LEU A 5 -39.98 -49.97 29.34
CA LEU A 5 -39.80 -48.60 28.89
C LEU A 5 -38.63 -48.58 27.91
N CYS A 6 -38.88 -48.14 26.69
CA CYS A 6 -37.84 -47.74 25.75
C CYS A 6 -37.62 -46.24 25.90
N TYR A 7 -36.49 -45.83 26.45
CA TYR A 7 -36.02 -44.44 26.48
C TYR A 7 -35.47 -44.06 25.13
N SER A 8 -36.20 -43.24 24.42
CA SER A 8 -35.67 -42.54 23.24
C SER A 8 -34.87 -41.34 23.74
N PHE A 9 -33.56 -41.44 23.73
CA PHE A 9 -32.65 -40.27 23.83
C PHE A 9 -32.74 -39.48 22.55
N LEU A 10 -33.52 -38.42 22.55
CA LEU A 10 -33.50 -37.40 21.51
C LEU A 10 -32.27 -36.51 21.77
N SER A 11 -31.19 -36.80 21.05
CA SER A 11 -29.99 -35.95 21.05
C SER A 11 -30.34 -34.62 20.41
N LEU A 12 -30.54 -33.62 21.21
CA LEU A 12 -30.68 -32.23 20.78
C LEU A 12 -29.28 -31.74 20.34
N PHE A 13 -28.95 -31.94 19.09
CA PHE A 13 -27.84 -31.25 18.47
C PHE A 13 -28.18 -29.76 18.37
N VAL A 14 -27.83 -29.01 19.40
CA VAL A 14 -27.80 -27.55 19.33
C VAL A 14 -26.68 -27.21 18.39
N LEU A 15 -27.03 -26.87 17.14
CA LEU A 15 -26.14 -26.15 16.23
C LEU A 15 -25.83 -24.78 16.87
N PHE A 16 -24.75 -24.74 17.63
CA PHE A 16 -24.06 -23.48 17.88
C PHE A 16 -23.52 -23.02 16.52
N SER A 17 -24.35 -22.29 15.75
CA SER A 17 -23.86 -21.38 14.74
C SER A 17 -22.90 -20.45 15.47
N HIS A 18 -21.60 -20.63 15.25
CA HIS A 18 -20.58 -19.70 15.67
C HIS A 18 -20.91 -18.35 15.01
N LEU A 19 -21.69 -17.54 15.68
CA LEU A 19 -21.60 -16.10 15.55
C LEU A 19 -20.15 -15.76 15.94
N ASN A 20 -19.28 -15.68 14.95
CA ASN A 20 -18.05 -14.94 15.08
C ASN A 20 -18.44 -13.46 15.31
N LEU A 21 -18.84 -13.15 16.54
CA LEU A 21 -18.66 -11.82 17.08
C LEU A 21 -17.15 -11.60 17.04
N ALA A 22 -16.68 -11.04 15.94
CA ALA A 22 -15.36 -10.43 15.93
C ALA A 22 -15.34 -9.54 17.16
N SER A 23 -14.47 -9.86 18.10
CA SER A 23 -14.20 -9.03 19.28
C SER A 23 -14.05 -7.62 18.77
N GLN A 24 -15.00 -6.74 19.11
CA GLN A 24 -15.02 -5.38 18.63
C GLN A 24 -13.75 -4.73 19.19
N THR A 25 -12.82 -4.37 18.30
CA THR A 25 -11.59 -3.68 18.69
C THR A 25 -11.96 -2.37 19.37
N LYS A 26 -11.32 -2.01 20.46
CA LYS A 26 -11.76 -0.90 21.34
C LYS A 26 -11.88 0.45 20.63
N LEU A 27 -11.00 0.73 19.64
CA LEU A 27 -11.06 1.97 18.87
C LEU A 27 -11.48 1.77 17.41
N ALA A 28 -11.28 0.60 16.83
CA ALA A 28 -11.62 0.38 15.43
C ALA A 28 -13.13 0.50 15.21
N LYS A 29 -13.54 1.46 14.41
CA LYS A 29 -14.93 1.65 13.99
C LYS A 29 -15.32 0.70 12.86
N LEU A 30 -14.36 0.31 12.01
CA LEU A 30 -14.60 -0.48 10.81
C LEU A 30 -13.74 -1.75 10.82
N SER A 31 -14.31 -2.83 10.32
CA SER A 31 -13.61 -4.08 10.01
C SER A 31 -13.40 -4.19 8.50
N PRO A 32 -12.22 -4.57 7.99
CA PRO A 32 -12.02 -4.78 6.56
C PRO A 32 -12.74 -6.04 6.12
N VAL A 33 -13.24 -6.06 4.88
CA VAL A 33 -13.63 -7.30 4.20
C VAL A 33 -12.36 -7.92 3.64
N LYS A 34 -12.09 -9.18 3.99
CA LYS A 34 -10.83 -9.84 3.62
C LYS A 34 -10.72 -10.01 2.11
N PHE A 35 -9.53 -9.78 1.53
CA PHE A 35 -9.30 -9.95 0.09
C PHE A 35 -9.75 -11.33 -0.41
N SER A 36 -9.64 -12.37 0.43
CA SER A 36 -10.07 -13.73 0.11
C SER A 36 -11.59 -13.89 -0.07
N GLU A 37 -12.36 -12.90 0.33
CA GLU A 37 -13.83 -12.84 0.20
C GLU A 37 -14.25 -11.91 -0.94
N VAL A 38 -13.28 -11.26 -1.60
CA VAL A 38 -13.51 -10.30 -2.68
C VAL A 38 -12.95 -10.84 -3.99
N GLN A 39 -13.83 -11.15 -4.93
CA GLN A 39 -13.46 -11.55 -6.28
C GLN A 39 -13.41 -10.32 -7.19
N ILE A 40 -12.22 -9.89 -7.58
CA ILE A 40 -12.00 -8.76 -8.49
C ILE A 40 -12.26 -9.19 -9.93
N THR A 41 -13.04 -8.39 -10.68
CA THR A 41 -13.53 -8.72 -12.01
C THR A 41 -13.33 -7.63 -13.07
N ASP A 42 -12.79 -6.46 -12.68
CA ASP A 42 -12.65 -5.33 -13.61
C ASP A 42 -11.52 -5.47 -14.63
N ALA A 43 -11.52 -4.60 -15.62
CA ALA A 43 -10.52 -4.59 -16.68
C ALA A 43 -9.21 -3.87 -16.29
N PHE A 44 -9.16 -3.18 -15.15
CA PHE A 44 -7.96 -2.47 -14.71
C PHE A 44 -7.13 -3.31 -13.73
N TRP A 45 -7.71 -3.79 -12.63
CA TRP A 45 -6.96 -4.50 -11.58
C TRP A 45 -6.84 -5.99 -11.82
N LYS A 46 -7.88 -6.65 -12.33
CA LYS A 46 -7.85 -8.12 -12.55
C LYS A 46 -6.66 -8.57 -13.42
N PRO A 47 -6.36 -7.93 -14.58
CA PRO A 47 -5.19 -8.31 -15.37
C PRO A 47 -3.86 -8.08 -14.65
N ARG A 48 -3.79 -7.07 -13.76
CA ARG A 48 -2.58 -6.80 -12.95
C ARG A 48 -2.38 -7.85 -11.87
N ILE A 49 -3.44 -8.25 -11.18
CA ILE A 49 -3.40 -9.34 -10.19
C ILE A 49 -3.01 -10.67 -10.85
N ASP A 50 -3.57 -10.98 -12.02
CA ASP A 50 -3.19 -12.17 -12.78
C ASP A 50 -1.72 -12.13 -13.20
N LYS A 51 -1.22 -10.96 -13.55
CA LYS A 51 0.19 -10.75 -13.89
C LYS A 51 1.11 -10.88 -12.69
N ILE A 52 0.70 -10.45 -11.49
CA ILE A 52 1.44 -10.75 -10.26
C ILE A 52 1.64 -12.25 -10.11
N ALA A 53 0.59 -13.04 -10.24
CA ALA A 53 0.68 -14.49 -10.11
C ALA A 53 1.49 -15.16 -11.22
N SER A 54 1.32 -14.72 -12.49
CA SER A 54 1.88 -15.40 -13.66
C SER A 54 3.27 -14.91 -14.08
N VAL A 55 3.69 -13.71 -13.65
CA VAL A 55 4.97 -13.09 -14.04
C VAL A 55 5.78 -12.65 -12.83
N THR A 56 5.22 -11.78 -11.98
CA THR A 56 6.00 -11.14 -10.91
C THR A 56 6.42 -12.15 -9.84
N VAL A 57 5.54 -13.03 -9.41
CA VAL A 57 5.86 -14.11 -8.44
C VAL A 57 6.93 -15.04 -9.01
N PRO A 58 6.82 -15.59 -10.23
CA PRO A 58 7.92 -16.33 -10.86
C PRO A 58 9.25 -15.57 -10.91
N VAL A 59 9.24 -14.27 -11.20
CA VAL A 59 10.46 -13.44 -11.16
C VAL A 59 11.03 -13.37 -9.75
N CYS A 60 10.20 -13.13 -8.74
CA CYS A 60 10.65 -13.12 -7.33
C CYS A 60 11.26 -14.48 -6.93
N ILE A 61 10.64 -15.60 -7.32
CA ILE A 61 11.19 -16.94 -7.08
C ILE A 61 12.56 -17.11 -7.76
N GLN A 62 12.64 -16.81 -9.06
CA GLN A 62 13.89 -16.93 -9.81
C GLN A 62 15.02 -16.09 -9.22
N GLN A 63 14.73 -14.84 -8.87
CA GLN A 63 15.72 -13.95 -8.27
C GLN A 63 16.19 -14.45 -6.91
N THR A 64 15.26 -14.86 -6.04
CA THR A 64 15.54 -15.26 -4.65
C THR A 64 16.20 -16.64 -4.58
N GLU A 65 15.76 -17.59 -5.38
CA GLU A 65 16.26 -18.97 -5.36
C GLU A 65 17.51 -19.16 -6.22
N VAL A 66 17.48 -18.64 -7.47
CA VAL A 66 18.50 -18.97 -8.47
C VAL A 66 19.60 -17.91 -8.53
N LYS A 67 19.22 -16.64 -8.80
CA LYS A 67 20.21 -15.60 -9.12
C LYS A 67 20.94 -15.06 -7.90
N THR A 68 20.24 -14.79 -6.78
CA THR A 68 20.85 -14.19 -5.58
C THR A 68 21.14 -15.20 -4.47
N GLY A 69 20.61 -16.42 -4.56
CA GLY A 69 20.93 -17.50 -3.63
C GLY A 69 20.43 -17.34 -2.21
N ARG A 70 19.49 -16.43 -1.97
CA ARG A 70 18.99 -16.13 -0.61
C ARG A 70 18.38 -17.36 0.07
N ILE A 71 17.61 -18.18 -0.65
CA ILE A 71 17.09 -19.45 -0.12
C ILE A 71 18.21 -20.46 0.22
N ARG A 72 19.35 -20.40 -0.48
CA ARG A 72 20.49 -21.27 -0.22
C ARG A 72 21.13 -21.04 1.14
N ASN A 73 20.98 -19.85 1.72
CA ASN A 73 21.47 -19.60 3.08
C ASN A 73 20.70 -20.43 4.12
N PHE A 74 19.40 -20.65 3.93
CA PHE A 74 18.62 -21.55 4.79
C PHE A 74 19.09 -23.00 4.66
N GLU A 75 19.40 -23.48 3.44
CA GLU A 75 19.97 -24.82 3.21
C GLU A 75 21.35 -24.98 3.89
N ARG A 76 22.18 -23.91 3.89
CA ARG A 76 23.48 -23.91 4.57
C ARG A 76 23.33 -23.99 6.09
N VAL A 77 22.42 -23.22 6.65
CA VAL A 77 22.10 -23.28 8.09
C VAL A 77 21.59 -24.65 8.49
N ALA A 78 20.76 -25.27 7.65
CA ALA A 78 20.25 -26.64 7.86
C ALA A 78 21.29 -27.74 7.65
N GLY A 79 22.50 -27.41 7.14
CA GLY A 79 23.56 -28.40 6.84
C GLY A 79 23.29 -29.26 5.62
N THR A 80 22.33 -28.89 4.76
CA THR A 80 22.02 -29.60 3.52
C THR A 80 22.78 -29.08 2.31
N ARG A 81 23.53 -27.99 2.47
CA ARG A 81 24.38 -27.36 1.48
C ARG A 81 25.64 -26.78 2.13
N ASP A 82 26.79 -26.99 1.51
CA ASP A 82 28.03 -26.34 1.91
C ASP A 82 28.14 -24.91 1.42
N GLY A 83 29.00 -24.09 2.08
CA GLY A 83 29.34 -22.76 1.65
C GLY A 83 29.23 -21.71 2.75
N LYS A 84 29.59 -20.46 2.40
CA LYS A 84 29.50 -19.30 3.29
C LYS A 84 28.20 -18.56 3.04
N PHE A 85 27.83 -17.65 3.94
CA PHE A 85 26.72 -16.71 3.75
C PHE A 85 26.90 -15.89 2.46
N GLU A 86 25.80 -15.75 1.69
CA GLU A 86 25.73 -14.92 0.48
C GLU A 86 24.72 -13.80 0.66
N GLY A 87 25.08 -12.56 0.27
CA GLY A 87 24.17 -11.40 0.26
C GLY A 87 24.36 -10.46 1.45
N ILE A 88 23.27 -9.84 1.88
CA ILE A 88 23.24 -8.81 2.93
C ILE A 88 22.48 -9.35 4.15
N PHE A 89 22.78 -8.85 5.34
CA PHE A 89 22.25 -9.37 6.62
C PHE A 89 20.71 -9.34 6.75
N TYR A 90 20.01 -8.61 5.90
CA TYR A 90 18.54 -8.55 5.87
C TYR A 90 17.90 -9.36 4.74
N ASP A 91 18.66 -10.11 3.96
CA ASP A 91 18.16 -10.79 2.76
C ASP A 91 17.17 -11.94 3.04
N ASP A 92 17.11 -12.45 4.28
CA ASP A 92 16.06 -13.39 4.69
C ASP A 92 14.66 -12.80 4.47
N SER A 93 14.50 -11.49 4.64
CA SER A 93 13.24 -10.79 4.42
C SER A 93 12.73 -10.86 2.97
N ASP A 94 13.63 -10.97 1.98
CA ASP A 94 13.22 -11.10 0.58
C ASP A 94 12.58 -12.47 0.29
N VAL A 95 13.09 -13.53 0.95
CA VAL A 95 12.46 -14.86 0.92
C VAL A 95 11.06 -14.79 1.51
N TYR A 96 10.92 -14.17 2.66
CA TYR A 96 9.64 -14.07 3.37
C TYR A 96 8.62 -13.22 2.60
N LYS A 97 9.00 -12.05 2.08
CA LYS A 97 8.12 -11.20 1.26
C LYS A 97 7.69 -11.88 -0.04
N ALA A 98 8.61 -12.62 -0.70
CA ALA A 98 8.26 -13.41 -1.87
C ALA A 98 7.25 -14.51 -1.52
N LEU A 99 7.44 -15.20 -0.40
CA LEU A 99 6.54 -16.25 0.08
C LEU A 99 5.16 -15.67 0.45
N GLU A 100 5.10 -14.48 1.03
CA GLU A 100 3.85 -13.77 1.29
C GLU A 100 3.09 -13.45 0.00
N ALA A 101 3.79 -12.94 -1.03
CA ALA A 101 3.18 -12.69 -2.34
C ALA A 101 2.69 -13.99 -3.01
N MET A 102 3.46 -15.10 -2.89
CA MET A 102 3.05 -16.43 -3.33
C MET A 102 1.76 -16.89 -2.63
N ALA A 103 1.68 -16.71 -1.31
CA ALA A 103 0.51 -17.08 -0.51
C ALA A 103 -0.75 -16.30 -0.93
N TYR A 104 -0.63 -15.00 -1.18
CA TYR A 104 -1.75 -14.20 -1.67
C TYR A 104 -2.16 -14.58 -3.10
N ALA A 105 -1.19 -14.90 -3.97
CA ALA A 105 -1.46 -15.40 -5.32
C ALA A 105 -2.24 -16.73 -5.28
N LEU A 106 -1.84 -17.68 -4.41
CA LEU A 106 -2.54 -18.94 -4.18
C LEU A 106 -3.97 -18.74 -3.71
N LYS A 107 -4.20 -17.77 -2.83
CA LYS A 107 -5.55 -17.49 -2.32
C LYS A 107 -6.46 -16.89 -3.40
N ASN A 108 -5.92 -16.06 -4.30
CA ASN A 108 -6.65 -15.51 -5.43
C ASN A 108 -6.96 -16.59 -6.49
N LYS A 109 -6.04 -17.51 -6.73
CA LYS A 109 -6.18 -18.60 -7.68
C LYS A 109 -5.37 -19.81 -7.21
N PRO A 110 -6.02 -20.90 -6.77
CA PRO A 110 -5.35 -22.12 -6.38
C PRO A 110 -4.43 -22.65 -7.49
N ASP A 111 -3.18 -22.97 -7.13
CA ASP A 111 -2.14 -23.51 -8.00
C ASP A 111 -1.32 -24.55 -7.23
N PRO A 112 -1.52 -25.85 -7.50
CA PRO A 112 -0.80 -26.90 -6.77
C PRO A 112 0.74 -26.86 -6.94
N GLN A 113 1.24 -26.35 -8.06
CA GLN A 113 2.69 -26.23 -8.27
C GLN A 113 3.28 -25.10 -7.44
N LEU A 114 2.60 -23.96 -7.39
CA LEU A 114 2.98 -22.84 -6.54
C LEU A 114 2.87 -23.21 -5.07
N GLU A 115 1.84 -23.95 -4.66
CA GLU A 115 1.69 -24.43 -3.29
C GLU A 115 2.83 -25.39 -2.90
N ALA A 116 3.18 -26.32 -3.76
CA ALA A 116 4.32 -27.21 -3.54
C ALA A 116 5.66 -26.45 -3.43
N LYS A 117 5.83 -25.36 -4.21
CA LYS A 117 7.01 -24.48 -4.09
C LYS A 117 7.04 -23.73 -2.75
N CYS A 118 5.88 -23.26 -2.27
CA CYS A 118 5.79 -22.68 -0.92
C CYS A 118 6.19 -23.69 0.15
N ASP A 119 5.66 -24.91 0.08
CA ASP A 119 5.98 -25.98 1.04
C ASP A 119 7.48 -26.31 1.02
N GLU A 120 8.10 -26.40 -0.16
CA GLU A 120 9.54 -26.62 -0.31
C GLU A 120 10.35 -25.51 0.41
N TRP A 121 10.01 -24.25 0.20
CA TRP A 121 10.71 -23.15 0.86
C TRP A 121 10.48 -23.16 2.38
N ILE A 122 9.26 -23.46 2.81
CA ILE A 122 8.90 -23.55 4.23
C ILE A 122 9.69 -24.69 4.91
N ASP A 123 9.90 -25.80 4.21
CA ASP A 123 10.71 -26.92 4.72
C ASP A 123 12.17 -26.50 4.96
N LYS A 124 12.77 -25.77 4.02
CA LYS A 124 14.13 -25.22 4.15
C LYS A 124 14.23 -24.21 5.30
N ILE A 125 13.24 -23.31 5.41
CA ILE A 125 13.15 -22.30 6.48
C ILE A 125 13.04 -23.01 7.84
N ALA A 126 12.13 -23.97 7.97
CA ALA A 126 11.93 -24.71 9.21
C ALA A 126 13.15 -25.52 9.64
N ALA A 127 13.87 -26.13 8.68
CA ALA A 127 15.10 -26.86 8.93
C ALA A 127 16.26 -25.97 9.41
N ALA A 128 16.24 -24.67 9.07
CA ALA A 128 17.25 -23.70 9.48
C ALA A 128 17.03 -23.14 10.89
N GLN A 129 15.87 -23.38 11.52
CA GLN A 129 15.58 -22.84 12.84
C GLN A 129 16.41 -23.49 13.93
N GLN A 130 17.04 -22.68 14.79
CA GLN A 130 17.84 -23.14 15.92
C GLN A 130 16.97 -23.79 17.01
N LYS A 131 17.59 -24.59 17.88
CA LYS A 131 16.90 -25.31 18.96
C LYS A 131 16.16 -24.39 19.93
N ASP A 132 16.68 -23.18 20.15
CA ASP A 132 16.09 -22.15 21.01
C ASP A 132 15.01 -21.30 20.31
N GLY A 133 14.66 -21.64 19.06
CA GLY A 133 13.66 -20.95 18.26
C GLY A 133 14.22 -19.84 17.38
N TYR A 134 15.47 -19.41 17.54
CA TYR A 134 16.08 -18.36 16.73
C TYR A 134 16.18 -18.77 15.25
N ILE A 135 15.93 -17.81 14.35
CA ILE A 135 16.11 -17.97 12.91
C ILE A 135 16.58 -16.67 12.28
N ASN A 136 17.80 -16.68 11.77
CA ASN A 136 18.42 -15.63 10.95
C ASN A 136 19.66 -16.24 10.31
N THR A 137 19.71 -16.27 8.97
CA THR A 137 20.78 -16.99 8.27
C THR A 137 22.12 -16.29 8.37
N TYR A 138 22.13 -14.94 8.42
CA TYR A 138 23.37 -14.18 8.53
C TYR A 138 24.12 -14.49 9.82
N TYR A 139 23.52 -14.29 10.96
CA TYR A 139 24.19 -14.51 12.24
C TYR A 139 24.50 -15.99 12.48
N THR A 140 23.63 -16.90 12.05
CA THR A 140 23.90 -18.34 12.21
C THR A 140 25.13 -18.79 11.41
N LEU A 141 25.38 -18.21 10.24
CA LEU A 141 26.51 -18.57 9.38
C LEU A 141 27.78 -17.74 9.62
N THR A 142 27.66 -16.55 10.22
CA THR A 142 28.79 -15.62 10.37
C THR A 142 29.25 -15.39 11.81
N GLY A 143 28.41 -15.68 12.81
CA GLY A 143 28.71 -15.50 14.22
C GLY A 143 27.46 -15.42 15.07
N ILE A 144 26.94 -16.57 15.47
CA ILE A 144 25.70 -16.73 16.25
C ILE A 144 25.75 -16.04 17.63
N ASP A 145 26.95 -15.89 18.20
CA ASP A 145 27.24 -15.18 19.46
C ASP A 145 26.99 -13.66 19.36
N LYS A 146 26.93 -13.10 18.15
CA LYS A 146 26.68 -11.67 17.89
C LYS A 146 25.20 -11.34 17.70
N ARG A 147 24.31 -12.32 17.72
CA ARG A 147 22.86 -12.08 17.59
C ARG A 147 22.37 -11.13 18.69
N TRP A 148 21.46 -10.24 18.34
CA TRP A 148 20.83 -9.28 19.24
C TRP A 148 21.83 -8.30 19.90
N THR A 149 22.97 -8.01 19.26
CA THR A 149 23.97 -7.04 19.77
C THR A 149 23.87 -5.69 19.11
N ASP A 150 23.25 -5.58 17.95
CA ASP A 150 23.10 -4.35 17.19
C ASP A 150 21.69 -4.25 16.60
N MET A 151 20.90 -3.31 17.09
CA MET A 151 19.51 -3.09 16.66
C MET A 151 19.38 -2.63 15.20
N SER A 152 20.50 -2.15 14.59
CA SER A 152 20.51 -1.76 13.16
C SER A 152 20.55 -2.95 12.20
N MET A 153 20.80 -4.18 12.69
CA MET A 153 21.10 -5.35 11.86
C MET A 153 19.86 -6.14 11.41
N HIS A 154 18.68 -5.56 11.49
CA HIS A 154 17.44 -6.05 10.90
C HIS A 154 16.97 -7.46 11.34
N GLU A 155 17.39 -7.96 12.51
CA GLU A 155 16.92 -9.26 13.02
C GLU A 155 15.42 -9.22 13.29
N ASP A 156 14.94 -8.12 13.88
CA ASP A 156 13.52 -7.82 14.11
C ASP A 156 12.72 -7.64 12.81
N TYR A 157 13.28 -6.95 11.81
CA TYR A 157 12.69 -6.78 10.49
C TYR A 157 12.51 -8.12 9.75
N ASN A 158 13.55 -8.95 9.74
CA ASN A 158 13.48 -10.31 9.20
C ASN A 158 12.39 -11.13 9.91
N THR A 159 12.29 -11.01 11.24
CA THR A 159 11.24 -11.68 12.03
C THR A 159 9.85 -11.16 11.66
N GLY A 160 9.68 -9.85 11.51
CA GLY A 160 8.41 -9.26 11.08
C GLY A 160 7.93 -9.83 9.75
N HIS A 161 8.77 -9.85 8.73
CA HIS A 161 8.43 -10.43 7.43
C HIS A 161 8.21 -11.94 7.45
N LEU A 162 8.91 -12.67 8.31
CA LEU A 162 8.62 -14.09 8.56
C LEU A 162 7.19 -14.27 9.06
N LEU A 163 6.75 -13.45 10.02
CA LEU A 163 5.40 -13.52 10.58
C LEU A 163 4.32 -13.11 9.55
N GLU A 164 4.57 -12.07 8.75
CA GLU A 164 3.69 -11.67 7.67
C GLU A 164 3.46 -12.82 6.67
N ALA A 165 4.54 -13.43 6.19
CA ALA A 165 4.48 -14.60 5.31
C ALA A 165 3.78 -15.80 5.97
N ALA A 166 4.04 -16.02 7.25
CA ALA A 166 3.47 -17.13 8.02
C ALA A 166 1.96 -17.01 8.16
N VAL A 167 1.47 -15.82 8.50
CA VAL A 167 0.03 -15.54 8.60
C VAL A 167 -0.62 -15.60 7.22
N ALA A 168 0.01 -15.05 6.19
CA ALA A 168 -0.50 -15.10 4.82
C ALA A 168 -0.66 -16.55 4.33
N TYR A 169 0.37 -17.38 4.52
CA TYR A 169 0.33 -18.77 4.08
C TYR A 169 -0.66 -19.62 4.90
N TYR A 170 -0.75 -19.40 6.21
CA TYR A 170 -1.77 -20.02 7.05
C TYR A 170 -3.20 -19.67 6.58
N ASN A 171 -3.47 -18.41 6.29
CA ASN A 171 -4.77 -17.97 5.80
C ASN A 171 -5.09 -18.50 4.39
N ALA A 172 -4.07 -18.72 3.56
CA ALA A 172 -4.25 -19.25 2.20
C ALA A 172 -4.48 -20.76 2.19
N SER A 173 -3.69 -21.53 2.95
CA SER A 173 -3.62 -23.00 2.85
C SER A 173 -4.16 -23.75 4.08
N GLY A 174 -4.27 -23.08 5.24
CA GLY A 174 -4.55 -23.72 6.53
C GLY A 174 -3.35 -24.44 7.17
N LYS A 175 -2.19 -24.48 6.49
CA LYS A 175 -0.98 -25.17 6.97
C LYS A 175 -0.22 -24.32 7.99
N ARG A 176 0.10 -24.90 9.15
CA ARG A 176 0.65 -24.18 10.31
C ARG A 176 2.18 -24.10 10.36
N LYS A 177 2.90 -24.92 9.58
CA LYS A 177 4.35 -25.14 9.74
C LYS A 177 5.15 -23.84 9.83
N LEU A 178 4.93 -22.90 8.89
CA LEU A 178 5.62 -21.60 8.92
C LEU A 178 5.17 -20.73 10.09
N LEU A 179 3.87 -20.77 10.43
CA LEU A 179 3.35 -20.03 11.58
C LEU A 179 3.99 -20.52 12.89
N ASP A 180 4.17 -21.82 13.04
CA ASP A 180 4.82 -22.40 14.21
C ASP A 180 6.31 -22.05 14.28
N VAL A 181 7.00 -21.93 13.14
CA VAL A 181 8.38 -21.39 13.06
C VAL A 181 8.40 -19.93 13.55
N GLY A 182 7.50 -19.09 13.04
CA GLY A 182 7.39 -17.70 13.45
C GLY A 182 7.08 -17.55 14.94
N ILE A 183 6.13 -18.31 15.47
CA ILE A 183 5.77 -18.31 16.89
C ILE A 183 7.00 -18.64 17.77
N ARG A 184 7.74 -19.70 17.45
CA ARG A 184 8.97 -20.06 18.20
C ARG A 184 10.02 -18.97 18.14
N MET A 185 10.17 -18.28 17.01
CA MET A 185 11.08 -17.13 16.90
C MET A 185 10.65 -15.98 17.83
N VAL A 186 9.37 -15.65 17.89
CA VAL A 186 8.86 -14.61 18.81
C VAL A 186 9.00 -15.05 20.27
N GLU A 187 8.75 -16.30 20.59
CA GLU A 187 8.95 -16.85 21.94
C GLU A 187 10.44 -16.77 22.35
N HIS A 188 11.36 -17.02 21.43
CA HIS A 188 12.77 -16.77 21.65
C HIS A 188 13.03 -15.28 21.98
N MET A 189 12.48 -14.35 21.18
CA MET A 189 12.61 -12.90 21.46
C MET A 189 12.02 -12.54 22.84
N MET A 190 10.81 -12.98 23.14
CA MET A 190 10.17 -12.74 24.44
C MET A 190 10.93 -13.37 25.63
N SER A 191 11.76 -14.38 25.39
CA SER A 191 12.64 -14.90 26.44
C SER A 191 13.75 -13.91 26.85
N LEU A 192 14.17 -13.05 25.92
CA LEU A 192 15.27 -12.08 26.08
C LEU A 192 14.78 -10.66 26.39
N PHE A 193 13.67 -10.27 25.74
CA PHE A 193 13.13 -8.91 25.72
C PHE A 193 11.73 -8.87 26.33
N GLY A 194 11.36 -7.70 26.88
CA GLY A 194 10.05 -7.50 27.49
C GLY A 194 10.14 -6.80 28.85
N PRO A 195 9.03 -6.58 29.53
CA PRO A 195 9.00 -5.94 30.84
C PRO A 195 9.92 -6.63 31.83
N GLY A 196 10.85 -5.88 32.44
CA GLY A 196 11.85 -6.39 33.40
C GLY A 196 12.99 -7.21 32.79
N LYS A 197 13.12 -7.25 31.46
CA LYS A 197 14.20 -7.88 30.69
C LYS A 197 15.03 -6.81 29.96
N ARG A 198 15.83 -7.24 28.98
CA ARG A 198 16.57 -6.32 28.12
C ARG A 198 15.61 -5.44 27.33
N HIS A 199 15.97 -4.17 27.18
CA HIS A 199 15.32 -3.25 26.25
C HIS A 199 15.62 -3.64 24.80
N TRP A 200 14.66 -3.39 23.93
CA TRP A 200 14.84 -3.55 22.48
C TRP A 200 14.02 -2.52 21.72
N VAL A 201 14.68 -1.74 20.89
CA VAL A 201 14.03 -0.82 19.94
C VAL A 201 14.22 -1.40 18.54
N THR A 202 13.14 -1.63 17.81
CA THR A 202 13.22 -2.18 16.46
C THR A 202 13.98 -1.22 15.54
N GLY A 203 15.05 -1.69 14.95
CA GLY A 203 15.91 -0.88 14.07
C GLY A 203 15.21 -0.56 12.76
N HIS A 204 14.51 -1.51 12.17
CA HIS A 204 13.58 -1.31 11.08
C HIS A 204 12.22 -1.89 11.47
N GLN A 205 11.24 -1.03 11.60
CA GLN A 205 9.89 -1.40 12.00
C GLN A 205 9.26 -2.32 10.95
N GLU A 206 8.60 -3.33 11.38
CA GLU A 206 7.79 -4.34 10.67
C GLU A 206 7.23 -5.35 11.67
N LEU A 207 8.01 -5.64 12.72
CA LEU A 207 7.66 -6.64 13.72
C LEU A 207 6.36 -6.28 14.45
N GLU A 208 6.15 -5.01 14.75
CA GLU A 208 5.01 -4.52 15.52
C GLU A 208 3.68 -4.84 14.81
N LEU A 209 3.58 -4.52 13.52
CA LEU A 209 2.36 -4.81 12.76
C LEU A 209 2.16 -6.31 12.51
N ALA A 210 3.25 -7.05 12.31
CA ALA A 210 3.22 -8.49 12.09
C ALA A 210 2.75 -9.26 13.33
N LEU A 211 3.18 -8.85 14.53
CA LEU A 211 2.73 -9.43 15.80
C LEU A 211 1.22 -9.28 16.00
N VAL A 212 0.64 -8.14 15.62
CA VAL A 212 -0.82 -7.97 15.69
C VAL A 212 -1.54 -8.93 14.75
N LYS A 213 -1.01 -9.21 13.55
CA LYS A 213 -1.57 -10.23 12.66
C LYS A 213 -1.47 -11.64 13.25
N VAL A 214 -0.37 -11.98 13.93
CA VAL A 214 -0.25 -13.25 14.66
C VAL A 214 -1.30 -13.32 15.78
N TYR A 215 -1.49 -12.25 16.57
CA TYR A 215 -2.57 -12.17 17.55
C TYR A 215 -3.95 -12.40 16.91
N GLN A 216 -4.20 -11.81 15.74
CA GLN A 216 -5.49 -11.97 15.05
C GLN A 216 -5.82 -13.42 14.69
N VAL A 217 -4.83 -14.25 14.34
CA VAL A 217 -5.05 -15.65 13.96
C VAL A 217 -4.93 -16.62 15.13
N THR A 218 -4.08 -16.32 16.13
CA THR A 218 -3.86 -17.20 17.29
C THR A 218 -4.77 -16.89 18.48
N LYS A 219 -5.21 -15.63 18.64
CA LYS A 219 -5.87 -15.06 19.82
C LYS A 219 -5.00 -15.08 21.07
N ASP A 220 -3.70 -15.31 20.95
CA ASP A 220 -2.76 -15.27 22.07
C ASP A 220 -2.36 -13.82 22.37
N GLN A 221 -2.80 -13.33 23.52
CA GLN A 221 -2.61 -11.95 23.97
C GLN A 221 -1.13 -11.56 24.08
N ARG A 222 -0.23 -12.51 24.33
CA ARG A 222 1.22 -12.24 24.45
C ARG A 222 1.79 -11.52 23.23
N PHE A 223 1.30 -11.82 22.02
CA PHE A 223 1.77 -11.18 20.80
C PHE A 223 1.34 -9.72 20.70
N LEU A 224 0.11 -9.40 21.09
CA LEU A 224 -0.36 -8.01 21.15
C LEU A 224 0.39 -7.22 22.23
N ASP A 225 0.57 -7.80 23.41
CA ASP A 225 1.28 -7.16 24.52
C ASP A 225 2.75 -6.90 24.16
N PHE A 226 3.41 -7.84 23.45
CA PHE A 226 4.78 -7.67 23.01
C PHE A 226 4.90 -6.61 21.90
N SER A 227 3.96 -6.55 20.95
CA SER A 227 3.88 -5.48 19.97
C SER A 227 3.73 -4.09 20.61
N HIS A 228 2.82 -3.99 21.60
CA HIS A 228 2.63 -2.75 22.35
C HIS A 228 3.91 -2.36 23.11
N TRP A 229 4.54 -3.29 23.79
CA TRP A 229 5.79 -3.05 24.50
C TRP A 229 6.90 -2.54 23.58
N LEU A 230 7.08 -3.10 22.39
CA LEU A 230 8.07 -2.62 21.40
C LEU A 230 7.82 -1.17 20.98
N LEU A 231 6.56 -0.76 20.85
CA LEU A 231 6.21 0.64 20.56
C LEU A 231 6.56 1.57 21.72
N GLU A 232 6.33 1.12 22.97
CA GLU A 232 6.64 1.89 24.18
C GLU A 232 8.14 2.01 24.48
N GLU A 233 8.98 1.10 23.98
CA GLU A 233 10.44 1.17 24.16
C GLU A 233 11.09 2.33 23.39
N ARG A 234 10.40 2.85 22.37
CA ARG A 234 10.92 3.87 21.46
C ARG A 234 10.90 5.26 22.07
N GLY A 235 11.96 6.04 21.79
CA GLY A 235 12.07 7.44 22.23
C GLY A 235 12.56 7.64 23.66
N HIS A 236 13.09 6.59 24.29
CA HIS A 236 13.58 6.61 25.67
C HIS A 236 15.11 6.48 25.77
N GLY A 237 15.82 6.42 24.64
CA GLY A 237 17.27 6.30 24.63
C GLY A 237 17.78 4.88 24.93
N TYR A 238 16.95 3.87 24.76
CA TYR A 238 17.34 2.46 24.96
C TYR A 238 18.02 1.86 23.73
N ALA A 239 17.89 2.53 22.59
CA ALA A 239 18.40 2.01 21.33
C ALA A 239 19.94 2.07 21.28
N HIS A 240 20.52 1.04 20.67
CA HIS A 240 21.94 0.93 20.43
C HIS A 240 22.20 0.21 19.10
N GLY A 241 23.44 0.35 18.64
CA GLY A 241 23.88 -0.21 17.35
C GLY A 241 24.27 0.89 16.38
N TYR A 242 24.70 0.52 15.18
CA TYR A 242 25.36 1.39 14.22
C TYR A 242 24.60 2.70 13.92
N THR A 243 23.30 2.65 13.75
CA THR A 243 22.46 3.84 13.49
C THR A 243 22.56 4.88 14.62
N TRP A 244 22.60 4.44 15.88
CA TRP A 244 22.60 5.33 17.04
C TRP A 244 24.00 5.70 17.53
N THR A 245 24.97 4.80 17.39
CA THR A 245 26.34 5.02 17.89
C THR A 245 27.26 5.68 16.87
N GLU A 246 27.21 5.23 15.60
CA GLU A 246 28.09 5.71 14.54
C GLU A 246 27.46 6.88 13.76
N TRP A 247 26.24 6.71 13.25
CA TRP A 247 25.53 7.78 12.54
C TRP A 247 25.01 8.85 13.50
N LYS A 248 24.73 8.51 14.75
CA LYS A 248 24.11 9.39 15.78
C LYS A 248 22.79 9.98 15.30
N ASP A 249 22.04 9.23 14.49
CA ASP A 249 20.79 9.66 13.89
C ASP A 249 19.60 8.87 14.48
N THR A 250 19.06 9.37 15.58
CA THR A 250 17.86 8.81 16.20
C THR A 250 16.61 9.04 15.36
N ALA A 251 16.60 10.07 14.50
CA ALA A 251 15.46 10.39 13.64
C ALA A 251 15.31 9.36 12.52
N TYR A 252 16.41 8.79 12.03
CA TYR A 252 16.41 7.80 10.95
C TYR A 252 15.47 6.62 11.23
N ALA A 253 15.46 6.13 12.47
CA ALA A 253 14.61 5.03 12.93
C ALA A 253 13.40 5.50 13.76
N GLN A 254 13.00 6.77 13.69
CA GLN A 254 11.90 7.38 14.46
C GLN A 254 12.01 7.21 15.98
N ASP A 255 13.23 7.31 16.53
CA ASP A 255 13.53 7.09 17.97
C ASP A 255 13.84 8.40 18.73
N VAL A 256 13.35 9.55 18.23
CA VAL A 256 13.58 10.87 18.85
C VAL A 256 12.70 11.08 20.08
N LYS A 257 11.47 10.57 20.02
CA LYS A 257 10.42 10.71 21.06
C LYS A 257 9.59 9.45 21.14
N PRO A 258 8.93 9.20 22.29
CA PRO A 258 7.87 8.19 22.37
C PRO A 258 6.82 8.37 21.26
N VAL A 259 6.30 7.27 20.71
CA VAL A 259 5.35 7.30 19.58
C VAL A 259 4.15 8.19 19.89
N SER A 260 3.61 8.11 21.12
CA SER A 260 2.47 8.92 21.60
C SER A 260 2.74 10.43 21.68
N GLN A 261 4.01 10.86 21.59
CA GLN A 261 4.42 12.26 21.66
C GLN A 261 4.93 12.82 20.33
N THR A 262 4.95 12.01 19.28
CA THR A 262 5.45 12.42 17.95
C THR A 262 4.47 13.38 17.29
N THR A 263 4.98 14.47 16.72
CA THR A 263 4.18 15.53 16.07
C THR A 263 4.61 15.82 14.63
N GLN A 264 5.77 15.32 14.20
CA GLN A 264 6.32 15.54 12.87
C GLN A 264 6.82 14.22 12.30
N ILE A 265 6.72 14.09 11.00
CA ILE A 265 7.31 12.97 10.28
C ILE A 265 8.82 13.18 10.12
N THR A 266 9.63 12.16 10.33
CA THR A 266 11.09 12.25 10.23
C THR A 266 11.71 10.94 9.74
N GLY A 267 12.96 11.00 9.30
CA GLY A 267 13.81 9.86 9.04
C GLY A 267 13.42 9.04 7.82
N HIS A 268 13.71 7.75 7.87
CA HIS A 268 13.48 6.83 6.76
C HIS A 268 11.98 6.59 6.55
N ALA A 269 11.51 6.77 5.30
CA ALA A 269 10.08 6.82 5.01
C ALA A 269 9.37 5.47 5.22
N VAL A 270 9.98 4.35 4.83
CA VAL A 270 9.37 3.01 4.99
C VAL A 270 9.24 2.65 6.46
N ARG A 271 10.31 2.89 7.25
CA ARG A 271 10.31 2.68 8.71
C ARG A 271 9.17 3.43 9.38
N ALA A 272 8.98 4.71 9.04
CA ALA A 272 7.91 5.53 9.57
C ALA A 272 6.53 4.96 9.23
N MET A 273 6.30 4.56 7.97
CA MET A 273 5.00 4.01 7.56
C MET A 273 4.68 2.70 8.27
N TYR A 274 5.66 1.85 8.47
CA TYR A 274 5.48 0.58 9.16
C TYR A 274 5.26 0.79 10.67
N LEU A 275 6.00 1.72 11.28
CA LEU A 275 5.78 2.13 12.68
C LEU A 275 4.33 2.56 12.91
N TYR A 276 3.85 3.54 12.12
CA TYR A 276 2.51 4.08 12.31
C TYR A 276 1.41 3.08 11.90
N THR A 277 1.70 2.15 10.99
CA THR A 277 0.80 1.03 10.71
C THR A 277 0.67 0.12 11.93
N GLY A 278 1.78 -0.26 12.56
CA GLY A 278 1.80 -1.06 13.79
C GLY A 278 1.14 -0.36 14.97
N ALA A 279 1.43 0.94 15.17
CA ALA A 279 0.80 1.75 16.20
C ALA A 279 -0.72 1.85 16.02
N ALA A 280 -1.21 1.97 14.77
CA ALA A 280 -2.64 1.97 14.48
C ALA A 280 -3.29 0.61 14.76
N ASP A 281 -2.61 -0.48 14.40
CA ASP A 281 -3.08 -1.83 14.69
C ASP A 281 -3.12 -2.09 16.23
N VAL A 282 -2.09 -1.70 16.98
CA VAL A 282 -2.08 -1.81 18.46
C VAL A 282 -3.18 -0.95 19.09
N ALA A 283 -3.29 0.33 18.71
CA ALA A 283 -4.32 1.24 19.21
C ALA A 283 -5.73 0.69 19.00
N SER A 284 -5.96 -0.01 17.88
CA SER A 284 -7.27 -0.60 17.58
C SER A 284 -7.72 -1.65 18.62
N TYR A 285 -6.78 -2.35 19.26
CA TYR A 285 -7.05 -3.39 20.25
C TYR A 285 -6.88 -2.92 21.70
N THR A 286 -5.92 -2.04 21.98
CA THR A 286 -5.67 -1.53 23.34
C THR A 286 -6.65 -0.42 23.73
N GLY A 287 -7.17 0.31 22.76
CA GLY A 287 -8.00 1.48 22.99
C GLY A 287 -7.19 2.73 23.34
N ASP A 288 -5.90 2.77 23.01
CA ASP A 288 -5.03 3.90 23.31
C ASP A 288 -5.26 5.07 22.35
N GLU A 289 -5.99 6.09 22.83
CA GLU A 289 -6.28 7.30 22.08
C GLU A 289 -5.06 8.21 21.92
N THR A 290 -4.00 8.05 22.73
CA THR A 290 -2.79 8.87 22.61
C THR A 290 -2.06 8.56 21.31
N TYR A 291 -2.01 7.29 20.90
CA TYR A 291 -1.48 6.89 19.60
C TYR A 291 -2.32 7.46 18.45
N LEU A 292 -3.67 7.38 18.54
CA LEU A 292 -4.53 7.94 17.49
C LEU A 292 -4.32 9.44 17.33
N LYS A 293 -4.17 10.18 18.43
CA LYS A 293 -3.88 11.63 18.43
C LYS A 293 -2.53 11.93 17.78
N ALA A 294 -1.47 11.23 18.20
CA ALA A 294 -0.12 11.42 17.64
C ALA A 294 -0.10 11.09 16.14
N MET A 295 -0.64 9.95 15.75
CA MET A 295 -0.72 9.54 14.34
C MET A 295 -1.53 10.52 13.49
N SER A 296 -2.62 11.10 14.02
CA SER A 296 -3.41 12.10 13.29
C SER A 296 -2.59 13.39 13.07
N THR A 297 -1.82 13.82 14.07
CA THR A 297 -0.94 14.99 13.96
C THR A 297 0.19 14.76 12.94
N VAL A 298 0.83 13.58 12.99
CA VAL A 298 1.88 13.21 12.03
C VAL A 298 1.31 13.06 10.62
N TRP A 299 0.10 12.54 10.49
CA TRP A 299 -0.57 12.42 9.19
C TRP A 299 -0.86 13.79 8.57
N ASP A 300 -1.34 14.75 9.36
CA ASP A 300 -1.53 16.13 8.91
C ASP A 300 -0.18 16.74 8.47
N ASP A 301 0.92 16.49 9.18
CA ASP A 301 2.26 16.93 8.80
C ASP A 301 2.72 16.32 7.45
N VAL A 302 2.44 15.04 7.22
CA VAL A 302 2.75 14.39 5.94
C VAL A 302 1.99 15.03 4.79
N VAL A 303 0.66 15.15 4.88
CA VAL A 303 -0.18 15.59 3.75
C VAL A 303 -0.10 17.10 3.50
N GLU A 304 0.21 17.89 4.51
CA GLU A 304 0.30 19.35 4.40
C GLU A 304 1.70 19.84 3.95
N ARG A 305 2.76 18.99 4.08
CA ARG A 305 4.14 19.46 3.89
C ARG A 305 5.06 18.49 3.14
N ASN A 306 4.82 17.16 3.22
CA ASN A 306 5.83 16.16 2.90
C ASN A 306 5.39 15.11 1.86
N MET A 307 4.17 15.26 1.28
CA MET A 307 3.61 14.31 0.31
C MET A 307 3.63 14.89 -1.11
N TYR A 308 4.13 14.12 -2.06
CA TYR A 308 4.07 14.46 -3.49
C TYR A 308 2.66 14.33 -4.07
N ILE A 309 2.39 15.02 -5.17
CA ILE A 309 1.09 14.95 -5.86
C ILE A 309 0.72 13.51 -6.30
N THR A 310 1.71 12.65 -6.46
CA THR A 310 1.54 11.23 -6.77
C THR A 310 1.19 10.36 -5.55
N GLY A 311 1.14 10.95 -4.35
CA GLY A 311 0.99 10.21 -3.10
C GLY A 311 2.27 9.53 -2.65
N GLY A 312 3.40 9.75 -3.35
CA GLY A 312 4.73 9.34 -2.92
C GLY A 312 5.23 10.19 -1.75
N ILE A 313 6.12 9.66 -0.95
CA ILE A 313 6.76 10.30 0.20
C ILE A 313 8.25 9.96 0.26
N GLY A 314 9.00 10.76 1.02
CA GLY A 314 10.46 10.59 1.13
C GLY A 314 11.18 11.29 -0.02
N SER A 315 11.57 12.56 0.20
CA SER A 315 12.18 13.41 -0.83
C SER A 315 13.67 13.16 -0.99
N SER A 316 14.34 12.68 0.06
CA SER A 316 15.80 12.55 0.15
C SER A 316 16.28 11.11 -0.04
N GLY A 317 17.22 10.93 -0.98
CA GLY A 317 17.93 9.65 -1.14
C GLY A 317 19.05 9.42 -0.12
N SER A 318 19.50 10.46 0.62
CA SER A 318 20.62 10.32 1.56
C SER A 318 20.23 9.55 2.84
N ASN A 319 18.98 9.66 3.25
CA ASN A 319 18.40 8.96 4.40
C ASN A 319 17.18 8.11 4.01
N GLU A 320 16.98 7.89 2.71
CA GLU A 320 15.82 7.15 2.16
C GLU A 320 14.48 7.64 2.71
N GLY A 321 14.34 8.94 2.94
CA GLY A 321 13.25 9.45 3.74
C GLY A 321 12.94 10.93 3.60
N PHE A 322 12.49 11.49 4.71
CA PHE A 322 12.03 12.87 4.79
C PHE A 322 13.21 13.85 4.93
N SER A 323 13.11 14.97 4.25
CA SER A 323 13.94 16.17 4.41
C SER A 323 13.16 17.27 5.14
N ASN A 324 13.49 18.53 4.90
CA ASN A 324 12.76 19.65 5.46
C ASN A 324 11.34 19.76 4.87
N ASP A 325 10.42 20.36 5.62
CA ASP A 325 9.08 20.69 5.15
C ASP A 325 9.11 21.41 3.80
N TYR A 326 8.22 21.01 2.88
CA TYR A 326 8.09 21.55 1.51
C TYR A 326 9.31 21.32 0.58
N ASP A 327 10.32 20.61 1.04
CA ASP A 327 11.44 20.20 0.19
C ASP A 327 11.05 18.98 -0.65
N LEU A 328 10.42 19.23 -1.77
CA LEU A 328 9.85 18.23 -2.68
C LEU A 328 10.48 18.36 -4.08
N PRO A 329 11.77 18.02 -4.25
CA PRO A 329 12.44 18.03 -5.54
C PRO A 329 11.78 17.06 -6.52
N ASN A 330 11.76 17.38 -7.83
CA ASN A 330 11.12 16.53 -8.82
C ASN A 330 12.05 15.41 -9.34
N GLU A 331 13.21 15.74 -9.88
CA GLU A 331 14.12 14.74 -10.45
C GLU A 331 14.86 13.93 -9.39
N LYS A 332 15.18 14.57 -8.24
CA LYS A 332 15.88 13.93 -7.13
C LYS A 332 14.93 13.31 -6.10
N ALA A 333 13.63 13.33 -6.36
CA ALA A 333 12.65 12.70 -5.48
C ALA A 333 12.99 11.22 -5.30
N TYR A 334 13.25 10.81 -4.06
CA TYR A 334 13.51 9.39 -3.79
C TYR A 334 12.23 8.58 -3.92
N CYS A 335 11.16 8.95 -3.24
CA CYS A 335 9.81 8.39 -3.36
C CYS A 335 9.83 6.88 -3.53
N GLU A 336 10.39 6.17 -2.53
CA GLU A 336 10.54 4.73 -2.61
C GLU A 336 9.20 4.02 -2.81
N THR A 337 9.18 3.01 -3.67
CA THR A 337 7.99 2.17 -3.90
C THR A 337 7.47 1.58 -2.58
N CYS A 338 8.36 1.09 -1.69
CA CYS A 338 7.95 0.56 -0.39
C CYS A 338 7.31 1.62 0.52
N ALA A 339 7.74 2.88 0.43
CA ALA A 339 7.12 3.96 1.20
C ALA A 339 5.68 4.23 0.72
N SER A 340 5.43 4.20 -0.59
CA SER A 340 4.09 4.29 -1.16
C SER A 340 3.21 3.10 -0.78
N VAL A 341 3.76 1.88 -0.73
CA VAL A 341 3.08 0.68 -0.19
C VAL A 341 2.71 0.88 1.28
N GLY A 342 3.65 1.37 2.09
CA GLY A 342 3.42 1.68 3.50
C GLY A 342 2.34 2.74 3.72
N MET A 343 2.27 3.76 2.84
CA MET A 343 1.17 4.75 2.84
C MET A 343 -0.19 4.08 2.64
N VAL A 344 -0.30 3.08 1.76
CA VAL A 344 -1.56 2.33 1.59
C VAL A 344 -1.91 1.59 2.88
N PHE A 345 -0.95 0.94 3.53
CA PHE A 345 -1.17 0.20 4.78
C PHE A 345 -1.62 1.12 5.91
N TRP A 346 -0.88 2.19 6.18
CA TRP A 346 -1.19 3.11 7.26
C TRP A 346 -2.54 3.80 7.08
N ASN A 347 -2.82 4.30 5.88
CA ASN A 347 -4.08 5.00 5.61
C ASN A 347 -5.31 4.09 5.71
N GLN A 348 -5.22 2.81 5.36
CA GLN A 348 -6.29 1.85 5.62
C GLN A 348 -6.57 1.73 7.13
N ARG A 349 -5.51 1.60 7.97
CA ARG A 349 -5.65 1.50 9.41
C ARG A 349 -6.29 2.76 10.01
N MET A 350 -5.84 3.93 9.57
CA MET A 350 -6.41 5.21 10.00
C MET A 350 -7.90 5.34 9.60
N ASN A 351 -8.29 4.90 8.41
CA ASN A 351 -9.69 4.84 8.02
C ASN A 351 -10.48 3.88 8.93
N ARG A 352 -9.95 2.72 9.24
CA ARG A 352 -10.60 1.75 10.14
C ARG A 352 -10.81 2.30 11.56
N LEU A 353 -9.86 3.05 12.08
CA LEU A 353 -9.94 3.70 13.39
C LEU A 353 -10.97 4.83 13.41
N THR A 354 -11.01 5.66 12.37
CA THR A 354 -11.74 6.93 12.37
C THR A 354 -13.06 6.92 11.61
N GLY A 355 -13.20 6.05 10.62
CA GLY A 355 -14.31 6.06 9.67
C GLY A 355 -14.24 7.20 8.64
N GLN A 356 -13.11 7.92 8.50
CA GLN A 356 -12.98 9.11 7.65
C GLN A 356 -12.42 8.77 6.26
N THR A 357 -13.04 9.33 5.22
CA THR A 357 -12.61 9.07 3.82
C THR A 357 -11.31 9.78 3.44
N LYS A 358 -10.86 10.80 4.18
CA LYS A 358 -9.61 11.52 3.87
C LYS A 358 -8.40 10.57 3.79
N PHE A 359 -8.40 9.53 4.61
CA PHE A 359 -7.38 8.50 4.59
C PHE A 359 -7.47 7.62 3.34
N ILE A 360 -8.68 7.29 2.89
CA ILE A 360 -8.86 6.55 1.63
C ILE A 360 -8.49 7.40 0.41
N ASP A 361 -8.66 8.72 0.46
CA ASP A 361 -8.22 9.63 -0.61
C ASP A 361 -6.69 9.57 -0.78
N VAL A 362 -5.92 9.53 0.33
CA VAL A 362 -4.47 9.35 0.29
C VAL A 362 -4.10 7.93 -0.14
N LEU A 363 -4.77 6.91 0.40
CA LEU A 363 -4.58 5.52 0.01
C LEU A 363 -4.74 5.35 -1.51
N GLU A 364 -5.83 5.85 -2.07
CA GLU A 364 -6.10 5.79 -3.52
C GLU A 364 -5.03 6.52 -4.32
N LYS A 365 -4.65 7.72 -3.89
CA LYS A 365 -3.60 8.52 -4.54
C LYS A 365 -2.27 7.76 -4.58
N SER A 366 -1.83 7.21 -3.44
CA SER A 366 -0.60 6.44 -3.33
C SER A 366 -0.68 5.14 -4.14
N LEU A 367 -1.81 4.42 -4.08
CA LEU A 367 -2.01 3.16 -4.78
C LEU A 367 -1.94 3.32 -6.29
N TYR A 368 -2.75 4.24 -6.86
CA TYR A 368 -2.89 4.39 -8.31
C TYR A 368 -1.72 5.13 -8.98
N ASN A 369 -0.88 5.82 -8.21
CA ASN A 369 0.26 6.56 -8.76
C ASN A 369 1.58 6.09 -8.14
N GLY A 370 1.89 6.45 -6.91
CA GLY A 370 3.20 6.20 -6.31
C GLY A 370 3.58 4.73 -6.16
N ALA A 371 2.64 3.86 -5.76
CA ALA A 371 2.91 2.44 -5.61
C ALA A 371 2.84 1.71 -6.96
N LEU A 372 1.79 1.93 -7.76
CA LEU A 372 1.61 1.24 -9.04
C LEU A 372 2.73 1.58 -10.03
N ASP A 373 3.34 2.76 -9.96
CA ASP A 373 4.53 3.12 -10.73
C ASP A 373 5.72 2.21 -10.44
N GLY A 374 5.81 1.64 -9.24
CA GLY A 374 6.87 0.70 -8.88
C GLY A 374 6.94 -0.58 -9.72
N LEU A 375 5.90 -0.93 -10.47
CA LEU A 375 5.80 -2.15 -11.28
C LEU A 375 5.63 -1.84 -12.75
N SER A 376 6.41 -2.49 -13.61
CA SER A 376 6.23 -2.39 -15.07
C SER A 376 4.90 -3.00 -15.52
N LEU A 377 4.40 -2.55 -16.67
CA LEU A 377 3.23 -3.16 -17.31
C LEU A 377 3.47 -4.61 -17.74
N SER A 378 4.73 -5.01 -17.98
CA SER A 378 5.13 -6.40 -18.22
C SER A 378 5.11 -7.26 -16.94
N GLY A 379 5.27 -6.65 -15.75
CA GLY A 379 5.25 -7.34 -14.45
C GLY A 379 6.60 -7.89 -13.99
N ASP A 380 7.68 -7.69 -14.76
CA ASP A 380 9.01 -8.27 -14.55
C ASP A 380 10.12 -7.24 -14.29
N ARG A 381 9.77 -5.94 -14.28
CA ARG A 381 10.70 -4.84 -14.04
C ARG A 381 10.13 -3.86 -13.05
N PHE A 382 11.01 -3.20 -12.30
CA PHE A 382 10.62 -2.44 -11.12
C PHE A 382 11.33 -1.08 -11.07
N PHE A 383 10.66 -0.11 -10.44
CA PHE A 383 11.31 1.06 -9.88
C PHE A 383 11.55 0.87 -8.38
N TYR A 384 12.69 1.35 -7.92
CA TYR A 384 12.97 1.55 -6.51
C TYR A 384 12.48 2.93 -6.08
N GLY A 385 13.08 3.99 -6.65
CA GLY A 385 12.61 5.36 -6.51
C GLY A 385 11.70 5.77 -7.66
N ASN A 386 10.73 6.65 -7.38
CA ASN A 386 9.70 7.10 -8.32
C ASN A 386 9.73 8.63 -8.47
N PRO A 387 10.68 9.18 -9.28
CA PRO A 387 10.85 10.61 -9.45
C PRO A 387 9.70 11.23 -10.26
N LEU A 388 9.48 12.54 -10.08
CA LEU A 388 8.48 13.30 -10.81
C LEU A 388 9.05 14.03 -12.05
N ALA A 389 10.34 13.87 -12.30
CA ALA A 389 11.02 14.30 -13.51
C ALA A 389 12.18 13.35 -13.81
N SER A 390 12.53 13.20 -15.06
CA SER A 390 13.68 12.42 -15.52
C SER A 390 14.35 13.10 -16.70
N SER A 391 15.68 13.25 -16.64
CA SER A 391 16.50 13.71 -17.76
C SER A 391 16.73 12.63 -18.84
N GLY A 392 16.21 11.40 -18.62
CA GLY A 392 16.32 10.27 -19.55
C GLY A 392 17.21 9.13 -19.03
N THR A 393 17.80 9.26 -17.86
CA THR A 393 18.70 8.25 -17.28
C THR A 393 18.00 7.25 -16.36
N HIS A 394 16.82 7.59 -15.85
CA HIS A 394 16.05 6.72 -14.97
C HIS A 394 15.34 5.63 -15.76
N ASN A 395 15.45 4.38 -15.31
CA ASN A 395 14.82 3.24 -15.98
C ASN A 395 14.44 2.11 -15.00
N ARG A 396 13.51 1.26 -15.44
CA ARG A 396 13.06 0.09 -14.68
C ARG A 396 14.12 -1.00 -14.74
N ARG A 397 14.37 -1.65 -13.59
CA ARG A 397 15.37 -2.72 -13.45
C ARG A 397 14.69 -4.07 -13.20
N GLU A 398 15.39 -5.15 -13.57
CA GLU A 398 14.94 -6.52 -13.29
C GLU A 398 14.94 -6.84 -11.80
N TRP A 399 15.96 -6.32 -11.08
CA TRP A 399 16.16 -6.57 -9.66
C TRP A 399 17.10 -5.54 -9.04
N PHE A 400 17.21 -5.58 -7.72
CA PHE A 400 18.08 -4.70 -6.92
C PHE A 400 18.94 -5.51 -5.96
N GLY A 401 20.08 -4.98 -5.52
CA GLY A 401 20.89 -5.55 -4.44
C GLY A 401 20.09 -5.60 -3.13
N THR A 402 19.47 -4.48 -2.76
CA THR A 402 18.46 -4.38 -1.72
C THR A 402 17.08 -4.51 -2.39
N ALA A 403 16.49 -5.69 -2.38
CA ALA A 403 15.34 -6.02 -3.25
C ALA A 403 13.99 -5.93 -2.53
N CYS A 404 13.81 -4.98 -1.61
CA CYS A 404 12.54 -4.84 -0.87
C CYS A 404 11.33 -4.52 -1.79
N CYS A 405 11.50 -3.65 -2.79
CA CYS A 405 10.39 -3.12 -3.58
C CYS A 405 9.66 -4.14 -4.47
N PRO A 406 10.35 -5.06 -5.21
CA PRO A 406 9.67 -6.01 -6.09
C PRO A 406 8.67 -6.91 -5.37
N SER A 407 9.07 -7.54 -4.28
CA SER A 407 8.21 -8.42 -3.49
C SER A 407 7.16 -7.63 -2.70
N ASN A 408 7.48 -6.40 -2.27
CA ASN A 408 6.54 -5.56 -1.51
C ASN A 408 5.37 -5.07 -2.38
N ILE A 409 5.63 -4.61 -3.62
CA ILE A 409 4.55 -4.24 -4.54
C ILE A 409 3.74 -5.47 -4.97
N ALA A 410 4.38 -6.64 -5.12
CA ALA A 410 3.70 -7.89 -5.45
C ALA A 410 2.69 -8.29 -4.36
N ARG A 411 3.09 -8.27 -3.06
CA ARG A 411 2.19 -8.60 -1.96
C ARG A 411 1.03 -7.60 -1.82
N LEU A 412 1.27 -6.29 -2.05
CA LEU A 412 0.21 -5.29 -2.03
C LEU A 412 -0.84 -5.53 -3.11
N ILE A 413 -0.43 -5.70 -4.37
CA ILE A 413 -1.38 -5.88 -5.48
C ILE A 413 -2.11 -7.22 -5.36
N ALA A 414 -1.43 -8.29 -4.92
CA ALA A 414 -2.07 -9.58 -4.71
C ALA A 414 -3.14 -9.56 -3.60
N SER A 415 -3.01 -8.68 -2.60
CA SER A 415 -3.98 -8.51 -1.50
C SER A 415 -4.92 -7.31 -1.67
N LEU A 416 -5.07 -6.77 -2.89
CA LEU A 416 -5.84 -5.55 -3.16
C LEU A 416 -7.29 -5.59 -2.62
N GLY A 417 -7.89 -6.77 -2.57
CA GLY A 417 -9.25 -6.94 -2.05
C GLY A 417 -9.45 -6.42 -0.63
N ASP A 418 -8.41 -6.40 0.23
CA ASP A 418 -8.47 -5.90 1.62
C ASP A 418 -8.79 -4.41 1.73
N TYR A 419 -8.67 -3.65 0.63
CA TYR A 419 -8.80 -2.19 0.62
C TYR A 419 -10.12 -1.70 -0.02
N ILE A 420 -10.90 -2.60 -0.63
CA ILE A 420 -12.08 -2.24 -1.42
C ILE A 420 -13.28 -1.95 -0.52
N TYR A 421 -13.51 -2.81 0.48
CA TYR A 421 -14.67 -2.73 1.35
C TYR A 421 -14.28 -2.76 2.83
N ALA A 422 -15.13 -2.13 3.64
CA ALA A 422 -15.13 -2.30 5.08
C ALA A 422 -16.59 -2.42 5.56
N ALA A 423 -16.78 -2.86 6.81
CA ALA A 423 -18.09 -2.95 7.41
C ALA A 423 -18.03 -2.63 8.91
N ASP A 424 -19.15 -2.15 9.44
CA ASP A 424 -19.51 -2.20 10.84
C ASP A 424 -20.73 -3.13 11.04
N ALA A 425 -21.32 -3.15 12.23
CA ALA A 425 -22.45 -4.03 12.52
C ALA A 425 -23.68 -3.78 11.64
N GLN A 426 -23.86 -2.55 11.12
CA GLN A 426 -25.09 -2.10 10.45
C GLN A 426 -24.81 -1.40 9.10
N SER A 427 -23.57 -1.32 8.68
CA SER A 427 -23.20 -0.57 7.46
C SER A 427 -22.15 -1.29 6.64
N ILE A 428 -22.24 -1.13 5.31
CA ILE A 428 -21.21 -1.54 4.35
C ILE A 428 -20.57 -0.27 3.79
N TYR A 429 -19.25 -0.23 3.77
CA TYR A 429 -18.44 0.88 3.28
C TYR A 429 -17.75 0.49 1.97
N VAL A 430 -17.96 1.26 0.92
CA VAL A 430 -17.28 1.12 -0.37
C VAL A 430 -16.15 2.17 -0.42
N ASN A 431 -14.92 1.71 -0.24
CA ASN A 431 -13.72 2.55 -0.14
C ASN A 431 -13.06 2.79 -1.49
N LEU A 432 -12.87 1.72 -2.29
CA LEU A 432 -12.28 1.80 -3.62
C LEU A 432 -13.28 1.37 -4.68
N PHE A 433 -13.21 2.01 -5.84
CA PHE A 433 -14.05 1.69 -6.99
C PHE A 433 -13.33 0.68 -7.88
N VAL A 434 -13.58 -0.60 -7.58
CA VAL A 434 -12.98 -1.75 -8.24
C VAL A 434 -14.08 -2.76 -8.55
N GLY A 435 -14.24 -3.11 -9.81
CA GLY A 435 -15.24 -4.10 -10.21
C GLY A 435 -15.00 -5.43 -9.49
N SER A 436 -15.98 -5.88 -8.72
CA SER A 436 -15.80 -7.04 -7.83
C SER A 436 -17.13 -7.62 -7.34
N ASN A 437 -17.07 -8.86 -6.88
CA ASN A 437 -18.15 -9.55 -6.17
C ASN A 437 -17.68 -9.91 -4.76
N THR A 438 -18.55 -9.73 -3.77
CA THR A 438 -18.25 -10.11 -2.39
C THR A 438 -19.52 -10.44 -1.60
N LYS A 439 -19.35 -11.17 -0.50
CA LYS A 439 -20.42 -11.44 0.47
C LYS A 439 -19.99 -10.88 1.83
N ILE A 440 -20.75 -9.92 2.34
CA ILE A 440 -20.41 -9.20 3.58
C ILE A 440 -21.42 -9.56 4.66
N GLY A 441 -20.93 -9.97 5.84
CA GLY A 441 -21.75 -10.25 7.00
C GLY A 441 -22.06 -8.98 7.79
N LEU A 442 -23.34 -8.74 8.10
CA LEU A 442 -23.82 -7.71 9.01
C LEU A 442 -24.57 -8.37 10.18
N SER A 443 -24.86 -7.61 11.25
CA SER A 443 -25.68 -8.12 12.36
C SER A 443 -27.10 -8.54 11.93
N THR A 444 -27.61 -7.97 10.85
CA THR A 444 -28.93 -8.22 10.26
C THR A 444 -28.94 -9.35 9.23
N GLY A 445 -27.79 -9.94 8.91
CA GLY A 445 -27.65 -11.00 7.90
C GLY A 445 -26.59 -10.67 6.85
N ALA A 446 -26.26 -11.63 6.00
CA ALA A 446 -25.28 -11.43 4.96
C ALA A 446 -25.88 -10.70 3.74
N VAL A 447 -25.04 -9.97 3.03
CA VAL A 447 -25.38 -9.21 1.82
C VAL A 447 -24.37 -9.55 0.73
N ASN A 448 -24.85 -9.93 -0.46
CA ASN A 448 -23.99 -9.99 -1.64
C ASN A 448 -23.92 -8.59 -2.27
N ILE A 449 -22.72 -8.16 -2.56
CA ILE A 449 -22.41 -6.90 -3.23
C ILE A 449 -21.70 -7.22 -4.54
N LYS A 450 -22.21 -6.65 -5.63
CA LYS A 450 -21.53 -6.64 -6.93
C LYS A 450 -21.24 -5.19 -7.32
N GLN A 451 -19.98 -4.87 -7.56
CA GLN A 451 -19.54 -3.57 -8.05
C GLN A 451 -19.11 -3.71 -9.52
N GLU A 452 -19.65 -2.86 -10.40
CA GLU A 452 -19.29 -2.78 -11.81
C GLU A 452 -18.85 -1.36 -12.15
N THR A 453 -17.68 -1.23 -12.76
CA THR A 453 -17.10 0.07 -13.11
C THR A 453 -15.99 -0.06 -14.15
N GLU A 454 -15.76 1.01 -14.92
CA GLU A 454 -14.57 1.21 -15.75
C GLU A 454 -13.59 2.22 -15.10
N TYR A 455 -13.64 2.37 -13.77
CA TYR A 455 -12.72 3.22 -13.03
C TYR A 455 -11.27 2.66 -13.15
N PRO A 456 -10.24 3.48 -13.31
CA PRO A 456 -10.17 4.93 -13.18
C PRO A 456 -10.44 5.71 -14.49
N TRP A 457 -10.92 5.05 -15.55
CA TRP A 457 -11.13 5.69 -16.85
C TRP A 457 -12.45 6.42 -16.98
N LYS A 458 -13.50 5.91 -16.33
CA LYS A 458 -14.85 6.48 -16.28
C LYS A 458 -15.34 6.61 -14.85
N GLY A 459 -16.23 7.57 -14.60
CA GLY A 459 -16.73 7.90 -13.27
C GLY A 459 -17.98 7.15 -12.84
N LEU A 460 -18.56 6.31 -13.69
CA LEU A 460 -19.76 5.54 -13.36
C LEU A 460 -19.41 4.29 -12.55
N ILE A 461 -19.99 4.18 -11.38
CA ILE A 461 -19.90 3.04 -10.47
C ILE A 461 -21.32 2.52 -10.24
N LYS A 462 -21.56 1.24 -10.53
CA LYS A 462 -22.83 0.54 -10.25
C LYS A 462 -22.59 -0.46 -9.13
N ILE A 463 -23.46 -0.44 -8.12
CA ILE A 463 -23.40 -1.34 -6.98
C ILE A 463 -24.75 -2.04 -6.88
N GLN A 464 -24.78 -3.33 -7.21
CA GLN A 464 -25.93 -4.18 -6.96
C GLN A 464 -25.87 -4.71 -5.54
N VAL A 465 -27.01 -4.67 -4.86
CA VAL A 465 -27.18 -5.05 -3.47
C VAL A 465 -28.21 -6.17 -3.39
N ASP A 466 -27.76 -7.35 -2.91
CA ASP A 466 -28.59 -8.53 -2.78
C ASP A 466 -28.58 -9.03 -1.32
N PRO A 467 -29.50 -8.53 -0.47
CA PRO A 467 -29.62 -9.01 0.91
C PRO A 467 -30.09 -10.48 0.93
N GLN A 468 -29.49 -11.27 1.83
CA GLN A 468 -29.84 -12.69 2.00
C GLN A 468 -31.08 -12.90 2.86
N THR A 469 -31.47 -11.86 3.61
CA THR A 469 -32.64 -11.86 4.50
C THR A 469 -33.68 -10.88 3.99
N ALA A 470 -34.93 -11.29 3.86
CA ALA A 470 -36.01 -10.41 3.42
C ALA A 470 -36.21 -9.26 4.40
N GLY A 471 -36.36 -8.04 3.88
CA GLY A 471 -36.58 -6.84 4.69
C GLY A 471 -35.34 -6.36 5.46
N GLN A 472 -34.15 -6.80 5.09
CA GLN A 472 -32.89 -6.40 5.73
C GLN A 472 -32.66 -4.89 5.56
N GLN A 473 -32.50 -4.19 6.70
CA GLN A 473 -32.20 -2.75 6.72
C GLN A 473 -30.74 -2.52 7.15
N PHE A 474 -30.03 -1.72 6.37
CA PHE A 474 -28.67 -1.28 6.66
C PHE A 474 -28.30 -0.05 5.81
N ALA A 475 -27.19 0.60 6.17
CA ALA A 475 -26.65 1.70 5.38
C ALA A 475 -25.55 1.21 4.42
N LEU A 476 -25.66 1.56 3.13
CA LEU A 476 -24.57 1.49 2.18
C LEU A 476 -23.89 2.87 2.15
N LYS A 477 -22.62 2.91 2.53
CA LYS A 477 -21.80 4.11 2.64
C LYS A 477 -20.75 4.09 1.52
N ILE A 478 -20.87 5.02 0.56
CA ILE A 478 -20.03 5.05 -0.64
C ILE A 478 -19.11 6.27 -0.54
N ARG A 479 -17.81 6.06 -0.60
CA ARG A 479 -16.84 7.15 -0.54
C ARG A 479 -17.11 8.17 -1.66
N LEU A 480 -17.12 9.45 -1.31
CA LEU A 480 -17.04 10.54 -2.28
C LEU A 480 -15.60 11.05 -2.32
N PRO A 481 -14.84 10.80 -3.42
CA PRO A 481 -13.42 11.15 -3.48
C PRO A 481 -13.15 12.64 -3.29
N GLY A 482 -12.04 12.95 -2.61
CA GLY A 482 -11.59 14.34 -2.39
C GLY A 482 -11.39 15.09 -3.70
N TRP A 483 -10.81 14.47 -4.71
CA TRP A 483 -10.61 15.06 -6.03
C TRP A 483 -11.92 15.45 -6.71
N ALA A 484 -13.01 14.71 -6.52
CA ALA A 484 -14.34 15.08 -7.04
C ALA A 484 -14.89 16.31 -6.31
N LYS A 485 -14.64 16.43 -5.00
CA LYS A 485 -15.04 17.59 -4.17
C LYS A 485 -14.17 18.83 -4.34
N GLY A 486 -13.15 18.79 -5.21
CA GLY A 486 -12.28 19.93 -5.49
C GLY A 486 -10.96 19.94 -4.74
N ASN A 487 -10.58 18.83 -4.06
CA ASN A 487 -9.30 18.69 -3.39
C ASN A 487 -8.39 17.68 -4.12
N PRO A 488 -7.28 18.09 -4.77
CA PRO A 488 -6.38 17.19 -5.49
C PRO A 488 -5.53 16.31 -4.59
N GLY A 489 -5.30 16.71 -3.35
CA GLY A 489 -4.62 15.98 -2.28
C GLY A 489 -5.44 16.05 -1.01
N ALA A 490 -5.15 15.29 0.01
CA ALA A 490 -5.95 15.26 1.24
C ALA A 490 -5.76 16.51 2.15
N GLY A 491 -4.70 17.31 1.89
CA GLY A 491 -4.37 18.54 2.59
C GLY A 491 -4.40 19.76 1.69
N SER A 492 -3.80 20.86 2.14
CA SER A 492 -3.73 22.15 1.45
C SER A 492 -2.47 22.35 0.59
N LEU A 493 -1.57 21.34 0.56
CA LEU A 493 -0.29 21.40 -0.17
C LEU A 493 -0.48 21.63 -1.68
N TYR A 494 -1.59 21.12 -2.23
CA TYR A 494 -1.97 21.25 -3.63
C TYR A 494 -3.39 21.82 -3.76
N LYS A 495 -3.64 22.56 -4.83
CA LYS A 495 -4.97 23.03 -5.20
C LYS A 495 -5.20 22.94 -6.70
N PHE A 496 -6.45 22.79 -7.11
CA PHE A 496 -6.83 22.94 -8.50
C PHE A 496 -6.78 24.41 -8.90
N LEU A 497 -6.17 24.68 -10.04
CA LEU A 497 -6.14 26.03 -10.62
C LEU A 497 -7.50 26.40 -11.23
N ASP A 498 -8.20 25.40 -11.79
CA ASP A 498 -9.47 25.59 -12.46
C ASP A 498 -10.64 25.44 -11.49
N ALA A 499 -11.73 26.18 -11.71
CA ALA A 499 -12.99 25.91 -11.05
C ALA A 499 -13.50 24.50 -11.38
N GLY A 500 -14.01 23.79 -10.37
CA GLY A 500 -14.58 22.46 -10.57
C GLY A 500 -15.98 22.52 -11.19
N PRO A 501 -16.47 21.36 -11.65
CA PRO A 501 -17.86 21.25 -12.10
C PRO A 501 -18.82 21.51 -10.91
N THR A 502 -19.89 22.23 -11.13
CA THR A 502 -20.94 22.44 -10.12
C THR A 502 -21.67 21.13 -9.78
N ASN A 503 -21.85 20.26 -10.77
CA ASN A 503 -22.39 18.91 -10.61
C ASN A 503 -21.25 17.90 -10.68
N PHE A 504 -20.55 17.69 -9.57
CA PHE A 504 -19.38 16.80 -9.49
C PHE A 504 -19.73 15.32 -9.25
N ALA A 505 -20.95 15.04 -8.76
CA ALA A 505 -21.43 13.68 -8.52
C ALA A 505 -22.95 13.62 -8.64
N THR A 506 -23.45 12.50 -9.17
CA THR A 506 -24.89 12.15 -9.19
C THR A 506 -25.06 10.79 -8.54
N LEU A 507 -25.98 10.68 -7.58
CA LEU A 507 -26.34 9.43 -6.92
C LEU A 507 -27.77 9.03 -7.32
N ARG A 508 -27.94 7.77 -7.74
CA ARG A 508 -29.25 7.20 -8.06
C ARG A 508 -29.44 5.88 -7.33
N VAL A 509 -30.67 5.59 -6.95
CA VAL A 509 -31.10 4.27 -6.47
C VAL A 509 -32.24 3.80 -7.34
N ASN A 510 -32.07 2.67 -8.02
CA ASN A 510 -33.04 2.12 -9.00
C ASN A 510 -33.45 3.18 -10.05
N GLY A 511 -32.47 3.93 -10.56
CA GLY A 511 -32.67 4.99 -11.56
C GLY A 511 -33.22 6.31 -11.01
N GLN A 512 -33.61 6.41 -9.74
CA GLN A 512 -34.14 7.63 -9.13
C GLN A 512 -33.03 8.43 -8.44
N ASN A 513 -32.92 9.72 -8.76
CA ASN A 513 -31.96 10.62 -8.14
C ASN A 513 -32.16 10.69 -6.61
N GLN A 514 -31.05 10.72 -5.88
CA GLN A 514 -30.99 10.86 -4.45
C GLN A 514 -30.25 12.15 -4.06
N ASN A 515 -30.64 12.74 -2.92
CA ASN A 515 -29.88 13.82 -2.32
C ASN A 515 -28.53 13.29 -1.80
N LEU A 516 -27.47 14.06 -1.97
CA LEU A 516 -26.14 13.72 -1.46
C LEU A 516 -26.06 14.01 0.04
N ARG A 517 -26.33 13.02 0.88
CA ARG A 517 -26.10 13.07 2.33
C ARG A 517 -24.70 12.56 2.63
N LEU A 518 -23.85 13.39 3.23
CA LEU A 518 -22.46 13.07 3.54
C LEU A 518 -22.22 12.97 5.05
N GLU A 519 -21.55 11.88 5.47
CA GLU A 519 -21.00 11.72 6.82
C GLU A 519 -19.55 11.22 6.68
N GLU A 520 -18.59 11.89 7.33
CA GLU A 520 -17.16 11.55 7.30
C GLU A 520 -16.61 11.36 5.87
N GLY A 521 -17.27 11.98 4.88
CA GLY A 521 -16.94 11.91 3.46
C GLY A 521 -17.61 10.76 2.68
N TYR A 522 -18.43 9.94 3.34
CA TYR A 522 -19.24 8.90 2.68
C TYR A 522 -20.64 9.43 2.33
N LEU A 523 -21.10 9.09 1.13
CA LEU A 523 -22.50 9.21 0.73
C LEU A 523 -23.30 8.09 1.40
N ILE A 524 -24.38 8.43 2.08
CA ILE A 524 -25.19 7.51 2.86
C ILE A 524 -26.46 7.14 2.10
N VAL A 525 -26.66 5.84 1.85
CA VAL A 525 -27.92 5.27 1.34
C VAL A 525 -28.44 4.28 2.39
N GLU A 526 -29.36 4.73 3.22
CA GLU A 526 -29.98 3.92 4.27
C GLU A 526 -31.39 3.56 3.89
N ARG A 527 -31.71 2.26 3.84
CA ARG A 527 -33.05 1.78 3.48
C ARG A 527 -33.24 0.31 3.83
N THR A 528 -34.47 -0.17 3.70
CA THR A 528 -34.78 -1.58 3.60
C THR A 528 -34.48 -2.03 2.17
N TRP A 529 -33.52 -2.94 2.02
CA TRP A 529 -33.04 -3.41 0.73
C TRP A 529 -33.86 -4.59 0.19
N LYS A 530 -33.94 -4.66 -1.14
CA LYS A 530 -34.51 -5.79 -1.87
C LYS A 530 -33.43 -6.40 -2.77
N PRO A 531 -33.47 -7.72 -3.01
CA PRO A 531 -32.58 -8.35 -4.00
C PRO A 531 -32.67 -7.64 -5.36
N GLY A 532 -31.51 -7.32 -5.95
CA GLY A 532 -31.42 -6.63 -7.22
C GLY A 532 -31.52 -5.10 -7.14
N ASP A 533 -31.63 -4.49 -5.94
CA ASP A 533 -31.52 -3.03 -5.83
C ASP A 533 -30.14 -2.56 -6.35
N VAL A 534 -30.15 -1.48 -7.14
CA VAL A 534 -28.95 -0.93 -7.77
C VAL A 534 -28.71 0.51 -7.29
N VAL A 535 -27.51 0.77 -6.81
CA VAL A 535 -27.03 2.13 -6.54
C VAL A 535 -26.03 2.52 -7.62
N GLU A 536 -26.23 3.69 -8.22
CA GLU A 536 -25.34 4.26 -9.23
C GLU A 536 -24.76 5.56 -8.71
N LEU A 537 -23.43 5.62 -8.63
CA LEU A 537 -22.68 6.85 -8.41
C LEU A 537 -21.98 7.22 -9.71
N ASP A 538 -22.26 8.42 -10.23
CA ASP A 538 -21.61 8.94 -11.43
C ASP A 538 -20.77 10.17 -11.05
N LEU A 539 -19.46 10.05 -11.17
CA LEU A 539 -18.48 11.09 -10.82
C LEU A 539 -18.03 11.83 -12.07
N ALA A 540 -18.18 13.14 -12.08
CA ALA A 540 -17.57 13.96 -13.11
C ALA A 540 -16.04 13.84 -13.03
N MET A 541 -15.40 13.51 -14.16
CA MET A 541 -13.94 13.32 -14.26
C MET A 541 -13.32 14.31 -15.27
N PRO A 542 -13.40 15.63 -15.05
CA PRO A 542 -12.74 16.59 -15.91
C PRO A 542 -11.21 16.50 -15.74
N ILE A 543 -10.50 16.92 -16.77
CA ILE A 543 -9.06 17.19 -16.66
C ILE A 543 -8.89 18.45 -15.82
N ARG A 544 -8.11 18.36 -14.75
CA ARG A 544 -7.88 19.46 -13.82
C ARG A 544 -6.40 19.82 -13.77
N ARG A 545 -6.11 21.12 -13.76
CA ARG A 545 -4.75 21.63 -13.52
C ARG A 545 -4.51 21.78 -12.02
N VAL A 546 -3.38 21.25 -11.56
CA VAL A 546 -2.96 21.29 -10.16
C VAL A 546 -1.76 22.23 -10.03
N ILE A 547 -1.77 23.06 -9.01
CA ILE A 547 -0.62 23.85 -8.59
C ILE A 547 -0.27 23.53 -7.14
N ALA A 548 1.01 23.61 -6.81
CA ALA A 548 1.49 23.47 -5.44
C ALA A 548 1.47 24.83 -4.71
N ARG A 549 1.59 24.79 -3.40
CA ARG A 549 1.88 25.98 -2.58
C ARG A 549 3.24 26.57 -2.96
N ASP A 550 3.40 27.88 -2.76
CA ASP A 550 4.63 28.62 -3.12
C ASP A 550 5.84 28.21 -2.27
N GLU A 551 5.62 27.57 -1.12
CA GLU A 551 6.68 26.99 -0.28
C GLU A 551 7.37 25.82 -0.99
N VAL A 552 6.71 25.10 -1.88
CA VAL A 552 7.30 24.06 -2.74
C VAL A 552 8.03 24.73 -3.91
N LYS A 553 9.26 25.16 -3.67
CA LYS A 553 10.06 25.99 -4.60
C LYS A 553 10.24 25.38 -5.99
N GLU A 554 10.37 24.05 -6.08
CA GLU A 554 10.52 23.32 -7.37
C GLU A 554 9.30 23.47 -8.28
N ASN A 555 8.12 23.77 -7.74
CA ASN A 555 6.87 23.79 -8.49
C ASN A 555 6.30 25.19 -8.72
N ILE A 556 7.04 26.25 -8.37
CA ILE A 556 6.64 27.63 -8.66
C ILE A 556 6.48 27.81 -10.18
N ASN A 557 5.36 28.40 -10.61
CA ASN A 557 5.01 28.61 -12.03
C ASN A 557 4.95 27.32 -12.86
N ARG A 558 4.72 26.17 -12.22
CA ARG A 558 4.49 24.88 -12.89
C ARG A 558 3.05 24.42 -12.68
N VAL A 559 2.64 23.49 -13.48
CA VAL A 559 1.32 22.86 -13.44
C VAL A 559 1.46 21.35 -13.65
N ALA A 560 0.74 20.58 -12.84
CA ALA A 560 0.53 19.15 -13.09
C ALA A 560 -0.92 18.91 -13.55
N PHE A 561 -1.17 17.77 -14.17
CA PHE A 561 -2.49 17.37 -14.63
C PHE A 561 -3.00 16.18 -13.84
N GLN A 562 -4.28 16.27 -13.47
CA GLN A 562 -5.00 15.19 -12.80
C GLN A 562 -6.35 14.97 -13.47
N ARG A 563 -6.75 13.68 -13.62
CA ARG A 563 -8.09 13.30 -14.05
C ARG A 563 -8.55 12.11 -13.19
N GLY A 564 -9.60 12.33 -12.41
CA GLY A 564 -9.98 11.36 -11.37
C GLY A 564 -8.85 11.11 -10.37
N PRO A 565 -8.51 9.86 -10.04
CA PRO A 565 -7.40 9.52 -9.13
C PRO A 565 -6.02 9.67 -9.78
N LEU A 566 -5.94 9.70 -11.12
CA LEU A 566 -4.69 9.61 -11.86
C LEU A 566 -4.00 10.97 -12.01
N VAL A 567 -2.72 10.99 -11.73
CA VAL A 567 -1.77 12.04 -12.11
C VAL A 567 -1.16 11.68 -13.45
N TYR A 568 -0.88 12.68 -14.26
CA TYR A 568 -0.34 12.52 -15.62
C TYR A 568 1.05 13.11 -15.74
N CYS A 569 1.85 12.54 -16.63
CA CYS A 569 3.16 13.04 -17.00
C CYS A 569 3.32 13.07 -18.52
N VAL A 570 4.26 13.85 -19.01
CA VAL A 570 4.68 13.84 -20.42
C VAL A 570 5.99 13.07 -20.56
N GLU A 571 6.13 12.32 -21.65
CA GLU A 571 7.35 11.57 -21.96
C GLU A 571 8.02 12.10 -23.24
N GLY A 572 9.35 12.10 -23.29
CA GLY A 572 10.12 12.52 -24.45
C GLY A 572 9.81 11.71 -25.71
N VAL A 573 9.50 10.42 -25.58
CA VAL A 573 9.16 9.53 -26.69
C VAL A 573 7.96 10.04 -27.52
N ASP A 574 7.03 10.77 -26.90
CA ASP A 574 5.87 11.37 -27.56
C ASP A 574 6.17 12.77 -28.15
N HIS A 575 7.38 13.32 -27.89
CA HIS A 575 7.74 14.71 -28.15
C HIS A 575 9.11 14.84 -28.83
N LYS A 576 9.40 13.97 -29.83
CA LYS A 576 10.66 13.97 -30.58
C LYS A 576 11.92 13.81 -29.72
N GLY A 577 11.80 13.09 -28.59
CA GLY A 577 12.90 12.81 -27.68
C GLY A 577 13.05 13.80 -26.51
N SER A 578 12.29 14.92 -26.48
CA SER A 578 12.41 15.92 -25.41
C SER A 578 11.08 16.22 -24.73
N ALA A 579 11.05 16.14 -23.42
CA ALA A 579 9.92 16.56 -22.59
C ALA A 579 10.21 17.87 -21.83
N TRP A 580 11.48 18.16 -21.57
CA TRP A 580 11.88 19.27 -20.71
C TRP A 580 11.78 20.65 -21.39
N ASN A 581 11.70 20.71 -22.72
CA ASN A 581 11.50 21.92 -23.49
C ASN A 581 10.01 22.32 -23.66
N LEU A 582 9.08 21.56 -23.10
CA LEU A 582 7.63 21.79 -23.23
C LEU A 582 7.13 22.88 -22.28
N ILE A 583 6.14 23.65 -22.75
CA ILE A 583 5.48 24.72 -22.00
C ILE A 583 3.99 24.58 -22.17
N VAL A 584 3.26 24.70 -21.06
CA VAL A 584 1.79 24.66 -21.02
C VAL A 584 1.25 25.95 -20.42
N PRO A 585 1.02 26.99 -21.22
CA PRO A 585 0.33 28.20 -20.78
C PRO A 585 -1.08 27.92 -20.27
N ASP A 586 -1.61 28.79 -19.42
CA ASP A 586 -2.89 28.58 -18.71
C ASP A 586 -4.10 28.43 -19.63
N GLN A 587 -4.05 29.04 -20.82
CA GLN A 587 -5.14 28.97 -21.80
C GLN A 587 -5.21 27.63 -22.56
N VAL A 588 -4.19 26.76 -22.46
CA VAL A 588 -4.17 25.47 -23.15
C VAL A 588 -5.25 24.56 -22.59
N LYS A 589 -6.10 24.06 -23.48
CA LYS A 589 -7.12 23.06 -23.14
C LYS A 589 -6.62 21.68 -23.55
N PHE A 590 -6.86 20.70 -22.68
CA PHE A 590 -6.61 19.29 -22.94
C PHE A 590 -7.91 18.53 -23.11
N THR A 591 -7.88 17.53 -23.99
CA THR A 591 -8.97 16.57 -24.21
C THR A 591 -8.52 15.16 -23.82
N PRO A 592 -9.37 14.34 -23.20
CA PRO A 592 -9.05 12.95 -22.93
C PRO A 592 -9.27 12.12 -24.20
N GLU A 593 -8.31 11.26 -24.54
CA GLU A 593 -8.36 10.36 -25.71
C GLU A 593 -8.05 8.93 -25.26
N TRP A 594 -8.93 7.97 -25.57
CA TRP A 594 -8.70 6.56 -25.26
C TRP A 594 -7.83 5.89 -26.32
N HIS A 595 -6.75 5.24 -25.89
CA HIS A 595 -5.81 4.52 -26.75
C HIS A 595 -5.70 3.05 -26.32
N PRO A 596 -6.48 2.14 -26.92
CA PRO A 596 -6.49 0.72 -26.50
C PRO A 596 -5.15 0.01 -26.71
N GLU A 597 -4.38 0.42 -27.74
CA GLU A 597 -3.11 -0.20 -28.09
C GLU A 597 -1.90 0.42 -27.36
N LEU A 598 -2.06 1.59 -26.74
CA LEU A 598 -0.99 2.27 -26.05
C LEU A 598 -0.90 1.80 -24.60
N LEU A 599 0.30 1.32 -24.17
CA LEU A 599 0.58 0.98 -22.76
C LEU A 599 -0.46 0.03 -22.12
N GLY A 600 -1.02 -0.88 -22.90
CA GLY A 600 -2.04 -1.82 -22.45
C GLY A 600 -3.45 -1.25 -22.30
N GLY A 601 -3.72 -0.11 -22.93
CA GLY A 601 -4.98 0.62 -22.88
C GLY A 601 -4.98 1.73 -21.83
N VAL A 602 -4.82 2.98 -22.29
CA VAL A 602 -4.78 4.16 -21.41
C VAL A 602 -5.59 5.32 -21.97
N MET A 603 -6.10 6.14 -21.07
CA MET A 603 -6.62 7.46 -21.39
C MET A 603 -5.46 8.46 -21.38
N THR A 604 -5.12 9.02 -22.54
CA THR A 604 -4.16 10.13 -22.63
C THR A 604 -4.85 11.48 -22.51
N LEU A 605 -4.07 12.52 -22.22
CA LEU A 605 -4.52 13.90 -22.27
C LEU A 605 -3.77 14.61 -23.40
N THR A 606 -4.48 15.13 -24.40
CA THR A 606 -3.87 15.80 -25.54
C THR A 606 -4.27 17.26 -25.63
N GLY A 607 -3.30 18.12 -25.97
CA GLY A 607 -3.51 19.57 -26.10
C GLY A 607 -2.43 20.20 -26.98
N THR A 608 -2.60 21.48 -27.34
CA THR A 608 -1.60 22.24 -28.09
C THR A 608 -0.96 23.29 -27.18
N GLY A 609 0.26 23.02 -26.73
CA GLY A 609 1.11 23.94 -26.00
C GLY A 609 2.24 24.49 -26.86
N MET A 610 3.38 24.75 -26.26
CA MET A 610 4.57 25.25 -26.92
C MET A 610 5.80 24.38 -26.58
N ALA A 611 6.81 24.44 -27.44
CA ALA A 611 8.14 23.90 -27.16
C ALA A 611 9.21 24.95 -27.49
N ILE A 612 10.29 24.95 -26.70
CA ILE A 612 11.51 25.69 -27.06
C ILE A 612 12.37 24.79 -27.97
N VAL A 613 12.75 25.31 -29.13
CA VAL A 613 13.60 24.60 -30.08
C VAL A 613 14.71 25.53 -30.58
N PRO A 614 15.86 25.02 -31.05
CA PRO A 614 16.88 25.84 -31.71
C PRO A 614 16.28 26.59 -32.90
N THR A 615 16.80 27.78 -33.20
CA THR A 615 16.54 28.48 -34.46
C THR A 615 17.21 27.75 -35.62
N ALA A 616 16.78 28.01 -36.86
CA ALA A 616 17.30 27.34 -38.04
C ALA A 616 18.82 27.53 -38.25
N ASP A 617 19.38 28.65 -37.79
CA ASP A 617 20.81 28.96 -37.79
C ASP A 617 21.59 28.31 -36.62
N GLY A 618 20.90 27.67 -35.68
CA GLY A 618 21.52 27.03 -34.52
C GLY A 618 22.08 27.98 -33.44
N ILE A 619 21.93 29.30 -33.62
CA ILE A 619 22.55 30.32 -32.76
C ILE A 619 21.63 30.70 -31.60
N GLY A 620 20.29 30.61 -31.80
CA GLY A 620 19.29 31.02 -30.81
C GLY A 620 18.26 29.95 -30.54
N VAL A 621 17.26 30.31 -29.72
CA VAL A 621 16.09 29.45 -29.45
C VAL A 621 14.81 30.21 -29.81
N GLN A 622 13.82 29.47 -30.26
CA GLN A 622 12.49 29.96 -30.55
C GLN A 622 11.39 29.10 -29.92
N THR A 623 10.21 29.65 -29.75
CA THR A 623 9.05 28.88 -29.33
C THR A 623 8.20 28.50 -30.53
N ILE A 624 7.80 27.23 -30.60
CA ILE A 624 6.89 26.71 -31.62
C ILE A 624 5.64 26.13 -30.96
N LYS A 625 4.54 26.04 -31.71
CA LYS A 625 3.38 25.27 -31.29
C LYS A 625 3.74 23.78 -31.30
N GLN A 626 3.38 23.09 -30.25
CA GLN A 626 3.67 21.67 -30.08
C GLN A 626 2.42 20.94 -29.55
N LYS A 627 2.04 19.84 -30.25
CA LYS A 627 1.08 18.89 -29.65
C LYS A 627 1.73 18.27 -28.42
N ILE A 628 1.01 18.29 -27.30
CA ILE A 628 1.44 17.70 -26.03
C ILE A 628 0.53 16.51 -25.75
N THR A 629 1.13 15.37 -25.48
CA THR A 629 0.44 14.13 -25.06
C THR A 629 0.94 13.76 -23.68
N ALA A 630 0.04 13.66 -22.71
CA ALA A 630 0.35 13.19 -21.39
C ALA A 630 -0.26 11.81 -21.14
N VAL A 631 0.49 10.93 -20.51
CA VAL A 631 0.10 9.57 -20.13
C VAL A 631 -0.06 9.47 -18.61
N PRO A 632 -0.81 8.49 -18.07
CA PRO A 632 -0.86 8.28 -16.64
C PRO A 632 0.53 8.01 -16.06
N TYR A 633 0.85 8.65 -14.93
CA TYR A 633 2.17 8.57 -14.30
C TYR A 633 2.61 7.12 -14.00
N PHE A 634 1.70 6.23 -13.56
CA PHE A 634 2.05 4.83 -13.32
C PHE A 634 2.54 4.06 -14.55
N SER A 635 2.36 4.62 -15.75
CA SER A 635 2.67 3.93 -17.01
C SER A 635 3.95 4.41 -17.70
N TRP A 636 4.61 5.46 -17.20
CA TRP A 636 5.81 5.98 -17.84
C TRP A 636 7.00 4.99 -17.79
N CYS A 637 7.97 5.21 -18.66
CA CYS A 637 9.18 4.37 -18.79
C CYS A 637 8.90 2.88 -19.09
N ASN A 638 7.71 2.56 -19.62
CA ASN A 638 7.44 1.23 -20.17
C ASN A 638 7.78 1.13 -21.67
N ARG A 639 8.19 2.24 -22.28
CA ARG A 639 8.64 2.35 -23.70
C ARG A 639 10.14 2.66 -23.80
N GLY A 640 10.92 2.30 -22.79
CA GLY A 640 12.34 2.59 -22.64
C GLY A 640 12.62 3.87 -21.86
N SER A 641 13.92 4.06 -21.50
CA SER A 641 14.37 5.26 -20.79
C SER A 641 14.21 6.49 -21.67
N ASN A 642 13.58 7.51 -21.12
CA ASN A 642 13.39 8.77 -21.83
C ASN A 642 13.14 9.93 -20.86
N GLN A 643 13.12 11.17 -21.36
CA GLN A 643 12.77 12.32 -20.52
C GLN A 643 11.33 12.26 -20.08
N MET A 644 11.05 12.72 -18.84
CA MET A 644 9.71 12.76 -18.29
C MET A 644 9.53 13.99 -17.40
N LEU A 645 8.31 14.57 -17.39
CA LEU A 645 7.88 15.61 -16.46
C LEU A 645 6.44 15.37 -15.99
N VAL A 646 6.22 15.44 -14.68
CA VAL A 646 4.88 15.61 -14.07
C VAL A 646 4.53 17.11 -14.01
N TRP A 647 5.46 17.94 -13.57
CA TRP A 647 5.27 19.38 -13.39
C TRP A 647 5.80 20.17 -14.60
N LEU A 648 4.89 20.64 -15.44
CA LEU A 648 5.20 21.37 -16.67
C LEU A 648 5.33 22.86 -16.43
N PRO A 649 6.32 23.56 -17.01
CA PRO A 649 6.41 25.01 -17.00
C PRO A 649 5.19 25.67 -17.62
N ARG A 650 4.71 26.74 -17.00
CA ARG A 650 3.62 27.59 -17.51
C ARG A 650 4.14 28.77 -18.36
N LYS A 651 5.43 29.11 -18.22
CA LYS A 651 6.08 30.25 -18.87
C LYS A 651 7.45 29.84 -19.42
N VAL A 652 7.91 30.51 -20.48
CA VAL A 652 9.20 30.26 -21.13
C VAL A 652 10.38 30.31 -20.15
N LYS A 653 10.41 31.30 -19.27
CA LYS A 653 11.50 31.51 -18.30
C LYS A 653 11.67 30.38 -17.26
N GLU A 654 10.68 29.51 -17.13
CA GLU A 654 10.70 28.38 -16.20
C GLU A 654 11.19 27.07 -16.82
N VAL A 655 11.52 27.09 -18.12
CA VAL A 655 12.06 25.92 -18.82
C VAL A 655 13.49 25.70 -18.39
N LYS A 656 13.80 24.51 -17.93
CA LYS A 656 15.15 24.04 -17.64
C LYS A 656 15.46 22.98 -18.70
N ILE A 657 16.44 23.21 -19.54
CA ILE A 657 16.96 22.23 -20.50
C ILE A 657 18.14 21.56 -19.83
N PRO A 658 18.14 20.22 -19.66
CA PRO A 658 19.24 19.51 -18.99
C PRO A 658 20.53 19.52 -19.80
#